data_57cb50b021b8618d60af98725921fe64
#
_entry.id   57cb50b021b8618d60af98725921fe64
#
_cell.length_a   1.000
_cell.length_b   1.000
_cell.length_c   1.000
_cell.angle_alpha   90.00
_cell.angle_beta   90.00
_cell.angle_gamma   90.00
#
_symmetry.space_group_name_H-M   'P 1'
#
loop_
_entity.id
_entity.type
_entity.pdbx_description
1 polymer ?
#
loop_
_entity_poly.entity_id
_entity_poly.type
_entity_poly.pdbx_seq_one_letter_code
_entity_poly.pdbx_strand_id
1 'polypeptide(L)'
;MCIRDRIFSLQESVHICAQENTQTTESIFADYGDENGGETDTAEQITGTGAEENTEQTTEETENGKNTEQTTEETENGKNTEQAIETETGEIMDDDDTEEAEESVWMVYDGTEEPEEPDEPELDEGFHQDGSIAINETNFSDNEFRKKIKKYDTNKDGLLADSENRKITKLEFEEKIQTEGIEYLRYLKKIVLTDGICSIMNSSSLEEIEISDAYKVDHLRVASFSGCTALKSLSIDAGIDLDAGIDFTGCQKLETLTIKEYMGAALDLSPCIALKKLDIENLYGKDRSSIAKLDLNSQQKILELSLKAIKLSEDFVLPKSVQKVHVEGVSSKKLDLSNYKNLKEFSVEGSTENLQLNGCANLEKLDIEDYYLKTLNLSGCSGLTEFDTLDQDNLKNIDFTGCKGLKNLRISSGGLKKLNLQECSKLKELELNAGKLTDLKLPKKIQKITFENLLLTSLDLSKYNKLEEVYFEGEAPKLEKIKCVNTSLKIFDVDRFEKLEKLRELDLSNNKYLKEAEFAAYGYGTYVDPVIPNIERINLSNCKNLKTFACHKAPKLKTVNLTGCVNLTELDVAYTGVGSIDISKFKKLVTYRCAGNNLTKLDVTKNKKLRTLDCQKNRLKYLDLRKSTNLTNIELNDNELTSFDISNISGLGWYKFDNQYYTVEKGKKIDLAKLPGFDMSKIGEVTGGTRSDGGYGSVVTLTDKKTNTVSYEYDVQNGWYQTFHIKFENPDNLASIKKAKCTLNKNTYTYDGKAKKPSVTVTLKGKKLKQGTDYTVKYKNNKKSGIATVLVSGKGAYIGTVTKTFKILPKKTSFTKSVSVNAGEIELSWKKADSATGYEIRYSTDSKMKKNVQKKVITRNKNTTLKIKKLKNNAVYYVQIRTYKLADGKKVYSAWSKAGQIRL
;
A
#
# COMPACT_ATOMS: atom_id res chain seq x y z
N MET A 1 0.40 -4.49 23.88
CA MET A 1 -0.37 -5.68 24.26
C MET A 1 -1.79 -5.74 23.67
N CYS A 2 -2.08 -5.04 22.59
CA CYS A 2 -3.42 -5.04 21.96
C CYS A 2 -3.45 -5.32 20.44
N ILE A 3 -2.34 -5.63 19.82
CA ILE A 3 -2.27 -5.91 18.37
C ILE A 3 -1.81 -7.34 18.06
N ARG A 4 -1.17 -8.02 19.00
CA ARG A 4 -0.70 -9.41 18.81
C ARG A 4 -1.82 -10.46 18.73
N ASP A 5 -2.97 -10.21 19.32
CA ASP A 5 -4.06 -11.20 19.39
C ASP A 5 -5.03 -11.19 18.18
N ARG A 6 -4.89 -10.21 17.25
CA ARG A 6 -5.71 -10.18 16.02
C ARG A 6 -5.11 -10.90 14.82
N ILE A 7 -3.80 -11.20 14.85
CA ILE A 7 -3.12 -11.86 13.72
C ILE A 7 -3.26 -13.40 13.80
N PHE A 8 -3.39 -13.95 15.00
CA PHE A 8 -3.59 -15.41 15.16
C PHE A 8 -5.02 -15.88 14.88
N SER A 9 -6.03 -15.02 15.02
CA SER A 9 -7.44 -15.38 14.73
C SER A 9 -7.81 -15.36 13.25
N LEU A 10 -6.99 -14.75 12.38
CA LEU A 10 -7.22 -14.71 10.92
C LEU A 10 -6.59 -15.90 10.17
N GLN A 11 -5.60 -16.56 10.75
CA GLN A 11 -5.01 -17.76 10.12
C GLN A 11 -5.86 -19.03 10.33
N GLU A 12 -6.61 -19.12 11.42
CA GLU A 12 -7.52 -20.26 11.64
C GLU A 12 -8.82 -20.13 10.86
N SER A 13 -9.28 -18.90 10.56
CA SER A 13 -10.52 -18.69 9.80
C SER A 13 -10.40 -18.99 8.29
N VAL A 14 -9.20 -18.96 7.73
CA VAL A 14 -8.95 -19.27 6.31
C VAL A 14 -8.77 -20.78 6.09
N HIS A 15 -8.39 -21.55 7.11
CA HIS A 15 -8.23 -23.00 7.01
C HIS A 15 -9.55 -23.77 7.19
N ILE A 16 -10.55 -23.18 7.84
CA ILE A 16 -11.85 -23.82 8.06
C ILE A 16 -12.80 -23.63 6.85
N CYS A 17 -12.62 -22.60 6.04
CA CYS A 17 -13.43 -22.41 4.81
C CYS A 17 -13.00 -23.29 3.62
N ALA A 18 -11.88 -23.98 3.68
CA ALA A 18 -11.38 -24.81 2.58
C ALA A 18 -11.73 -26.29 2.69
N GLN A 19 -12.32 -26.76 3.76
CA GLN A 19 -12.64 -28.17 3.97
C GLN A 19 -14.13 -28.53 4.06
N GLU A 20 -15.05 -27.56 4.07
CA GLU A 20 -16.50 -27.84 4.25
C GLU A 20 -17.41 -27.53 3.06
N ASN A 21 -16.90 -27.40 1.85
CA ASN A 21 -17.73 -27.19 0.65
C ASN A 21 -17.76 -28.36 -0.32
N THR A 22 -18.01 -29.57 0.19
CA THR A 22 -18.43 -30.70 -0.61
C THR A 22 -19.54 -31.50 0.08
N GLN A 23 -20.65 -30.85 0.42
CA GLN A 23 -21.96 -31.50 0.49
C GLN A 23 -23.02 -30.46 0.92
N THR A 24 -24.14 -30.51 0.22
CA THR A 24 -25.41 -29.83 0.55
C THR A 24 -25.56 -28.36 0.14
N THR A 25 -25.92 -28.18 -1.12
CA THR A 25 -26.77 -27.09 -1.58
C THR A 25 -28.19 -27.63 -1.80
N GLU A 26 -28.94 -27.74 -0.72
CA GLU A 26 -30.40 -27.73 -0.79
C GLU A 26 -30.95 -26.91 0.38
N SER A 27 -31.88 -26.00 0.01
CA SER A 27 -32.76 -25.25 0.88
C SER A 27 -32.14 -24.18 1.82
N ILE A 28 -32.23 -22.92 1.41
CA ILE A 28 -32.72 -21.80 2.21
C ILE A 28 -33.19 -20.71 1.20
N PHE A 29 -34.41 -20.83 0.75
CA PHE A 29 -35.24 -19.73 0.27
C PHE A 29 -36.67 -20.06 0.63
N ALA A 30 -37.06 -19.62 1.80
CA ALA A 30 -38.46 -19.42 2.14
C ALA A 30 -38.57 -18.29 3.15
N ASP A 31 -39.46 -17.42 2.83
CA ASP A 31 -40.21 -16.58 3.73
C ASP A 31 -39.74 -15.13 3.90
N TYR A 32 -40.37 -14.27 3.12
CA TYR A 32 -41.04 -13.07 3.59
C TYR A 32 -42.28 -12.86 2.74
N GLY A 33 -43.38 -13.20 3.38
CA GLY A 33 -44.72 -13.08 2.85
C GLY A 33 -45.22 -11.63 2.87
N ASP A 34 -46.15 -11.42 1.97
CA ASP A 34 -47.07 -10.31 1.86
C ASP A 34 -47.74 -9.91 3.21
N GLU A 35 -47.85 -8.62 3.43
CA GLU A 35 -49.03 -8.04 4.04
C GLU A 35 -49.50 -6.80 3.27
N ASN A 36 -50.69 -6.95 2.74
CA ASN A 36 -51.62 -5.97 2.16
C ASN A 36 -52.14 -4.97 3.16
N GLY A 37 -52.50 -3.80 2.65
CA GLY A 37 -53.48 -2.87 3.23
C GLY A 37 -53.12 -1.45 2.77
N GLY A 38 -53.72 -0.82 1.89
CA GLY A 38 -55.13 -0.50 1.67
C GLY A 38 -55.36 0.99 1.87
N GLU A 39 -55.88 1.60 0.82
CA GLU A 39 -56.68 2.84 0.81
C GLU A 39 -55.98 4.19 0.98
N THR A 40 -56.12 5.01 0.03
CA THR A 40 -57.08 5.94 -0.61
C THR A 40 -56.60 7.40 -0.57
N ASP A 41 -56.72 7.98 -1.76
CA ASP A 41 -57.12 9.34 -2.11
C ASP A 41 -56.55 10.55 -1.35
N THR A 42 -55.94 11.48 -2.06
CA THR A 42 -56.65 12.60 -2.71
C THR A 42 -55.61 13.51 -3.41
N ALA A 43 -56.07 13.98 -4.54
CA ALA A 43 -55.46 15.06 -5.32
C ALA A 43 -55.45 16.39 -4.58
N GLU A 44 -54.45 17.21 -4.84
CA GLU A 44 -54.72 18.63 -5.16
C GLU A 44 -53.50 19.28 -5.88
N GLN A 45 -53.83 19.83 -7.01
CA GLN A 45 -53.04 20.76 -7.78
C GLN A 45 -52.83 22.06 -6.99
N ILE A 46 -51.68 22.68 -7.10
CA ILE A 46 -51.66 24.16 -7.25
C ILE A 46 -50.46 24.53 -8.17
N THR A 47 -50.79 25.22 -9.19
CA THR A 47 -50.12 26.01 -10.18
C THR A 47 -49.40 27.23 -9.60
N GLY A 48 -48.41 27.70 -10.34
CA GLY A 48 -47.93 29.09 -10.31
C GLY A 48 -46.43 29.20 -10.54
N THR A 49 -45.95 29.36 -11.76
CA THR A 49 -45.68 30.58 -12.57
C THR A 49 -44.70 31.58 -11.95
N GLY A 50 -43.72 31.94 -12.76
CA GLY A 50 -42.90 33.16 -12.69
C GLY A 50 -41.41 32.83 -12.52
N ALA A 51 -40.58 32.85 -13.48
CA ALA A 51 -40.12 33.88 -14.43
C ALA A 51 -39.16 34.91 -13.79
N GLU A 52 -37.98 34.95 -14.41
CA GLU A 52 -37.12 36.14 -14.62
C GLU A 52 -36.36 36.65 -13.39
N GLU A 53 -35.21 37.11 -13.47
CA GLU A 53 -34.18 37.57 -14.43
C GLU A 53 -33.05 38.20 -13.63
N ASN A 54 -31.81 38.05 -14.17
CA ASN A 54 -30.72 39.06 -14.17
C ASN A 54 -30.27 39.70 -12.84
N THR A 55 -29.01 39.81 -12.60
CA THR A 55 -28.05 40.70 -13.26
C THR A 55 -26.65 40.50 -12.71
N GLU A 56 -25.70 40.49 -13.61
CA GLU A 56 -24.37 41.07 -13.65
C GLU A 56 -24.04 42.19 -12.66
N GLN A 57 -22.84 42.24 -12.23
CA GLN A 57 -21.83 43.31 -12.38
C GLN A 57 -20.67 43.11 -11.41
N THR A 58 -19.47 42.74 -11.93
CA THR A 58 -18.34 43.62 -12.33
C THR A 58 -17.91 44.67 -11.29
N THR A 59 -16.68 44.62 -10.96
CA THR A 59 -15.64 45.69 -10.97
C THR A 59 -14.42 45.07 -10.30
N GLU A 60 -13.33 44.80 -10.97
CA GLU A 60 -12.25 45.64 -11.46
C GLU A 60 -11.56 46.54 -10.40
N GLU A 61 -10.28 46.30 -10.40
CA GLU A 61 -9.12 47.17 -10.32
C GLU A 61 -8.68 47.58 -8.91
N THR A 62 -7.44 47.67 -8.56
CA THR A 62 -6.17 48.07 -9.21
C THR A 62 -5.03 47.69 -8.28
N GLU A 63 -3.99 47.17 -8.77
CA GLU A 63 -2.65 47.65 -9.11
C GLU A 63 -1.74 48.21 -8.01
N ASN A 64 -0.54 47.77 -8.12
CA ASN A 64 0.76 48.41 -7.87
C ASN A 64 1.39 48.13 -6.48
N GLY A 65 2.60 47.81 -6.42
CA GLY A 65 3.74 47.85 -7.30
C GLY A 65 5.02 47.37 -6.61
N LYS A 66 5.86 46.81 -7.38
CA LYS A 66 7.28 47.07 -7.56
C LYS A 66 8.12 47.30 -6.27
N ASN A 67 9.23 46.79 -6.09
CA ASN A 67 10.41 46.43 -6.85
C ASN A 67 11.49 45.90 -5.89
N THR A 68 12.24 45.10 -6.32
CA THR A 68 13.58 44.90 -6.91
C THR A 68 14.58 44.37 -5.90
N GLU A 69 15.12 43.22 -6.25
CA GLU A 69 16.51 42.96 -6.64
C GLU A 69 17.57 43.47 -5.63
N GLN A 70 18.59 42.86 -5.31
CA GLN A 70 19.54 41.94 -5.97
C GLN A 70 20.57 41.47 -4.95
N THR A 71 20.97 40.23 -5.09
CA THR A 71 22.31 39.68 -5.33
C THR A 71 23.46 39.99 -4.39
N THR A 72 24.13 38.92 -4.16
CA THR A 72 25.55 38.53 -4.31
C THR A 72 26.31 38.42 -2.99
N GLU A 73 26.68 37.17 -2.77
CA GLU A 73 28.01 36.59 -2.88
C GLU A 73 29.12 37.10 -1.92
N GLU A 74 29.62 36.08 -1.31
CA GLU A 74 31.02 35.70 -1.08
C GLU A 74 31.81 36.25 0.08
N THR A 75 32.33 35.28 0.74
CA THR A 75 33.69 34.97 1.18
C THR A 75 34.20 35.52 2.49
N GLU A 76 34.61 34.50 3.20
CA GLU A 76 35.89 34.27 3.87
C GLU A 76 36.37 35.09 5.06
N ASN A 77 36.69 34.24 6.00
CA ASN A 77 37.89 34.32 6.89
C ASN A 77 38.00 35.31 8.04
N GLY A 78 38.25 34.66 9.13
CA GLY A 78 39.34 35.18 9.95
C GLY A 78 39.04 35.38 11.45
N LYS A 79 39.39 34.36 12.18
CA LYS A 79 40.20 34.35 13.38
C LYS A 79 40.09 35.47 14.44
N ASN A 80 39.97 34.91 15.66
CA ASN A 80 40.66 35.29 16.90
C ASN A 80 40.18 36.55 17.64
N THR A 81 39.92 36.38 18.81
CA THR A 81 40.63 36.44 20.12
C THR A 81 39.77 37.09 21.15
N GLU A 82 39.68 36.36 22.25
CA GLU A 82 39.96 36.71 23.63
C GLU A 82 39.40 37.97 24.31
N GLN A 83 39.03 37.66 25.55
CA GLN A 83 39.03 38.51 26.76
C GLN A 83 37.71 39.25 27.03
N ALA A 84 37.09 38.90 28.06
CA ALA A 84 37.29 38.95 29.54
C ALA A 84 36.75 40.22 30.14
N ILE A 85 36.10 40.00 31.27
CA ILE A 85 36.07 40.92 32.45
C ILE A 85 34.85 41.83 32.60
N GLU A 86 34.25 41.56 33.73
CA GLU A 86 33.75 42.34 34.88
C GLU A 86 32.34 42.94 34.80
N THR A 87 31.60 42.47 35.77
CA THR A 87 31.11 43.04 37.04
C THR A 87 30.24 44.28 36.94
N GLU A 88 29.16 44.27 37.57
CA GLU A 88 28.64 45.04 38.72
C GLU A 88 27.13 45.08 38.73
N THR A 89 26.51 44.54 39.73
CA THR A 89 25.88 45.16 40.94
C THR A 89 24.69 46.11 40.71
N GLY A 90 23.70 45.91 41.52
CA GLY A 90 22.77 46.96 41.99
C GLY A 90 21.31 46.47 41.88
N GLU A 91 20.80 45.96 42.96
CA GLU A 91 20.00 46.57 44.01
C GLU A 91 18.55 46.83 43.64
N ILE A 92 17.72 46.17 44.42
CA ILE A 92 16.82 46.58 45.53
C ILE A 92 15.39 46.88 45.11
N MET A 93 14.44 46.32 45.73
CA MET A 93 13.33 46.61 46.63
C MET A 93 12.20 45.64 46.49
N ASP A 94 11.88 44.98 47.54
CA ASP A 94 10.86 45.09 48.60
C ASP A 94 9.42 44.90 48.10
N ASP A 95 8.71 44.03 48.72
CA ASP A 95 7.83 44.06 49.88
C ASP A 95 7.07 42.72 49.97
N ASP A 96 7.12 42.12 51.05
CA ASP A 96 6.33 42.12 52.28
C ASP A 96 5.27 41.00 52.39
N ASP A 97 5.24 40.52 53.61
CA ASP A 97 4.20 39.81 54.36
C ASP A 97 4.18 38.26 54.35
N THR A 98 4.44 37.74 55.39
CA THR A 98 4.05 37.50 56.81
C THR A 98 4.30 36.04 57.19
N GLU A 99 4.92 35.98 58.33
CA GLU A 99 5.12 34.83 59.19
C GLU A 99 3.90 33.96 59.45
N GLU A 100 4.12 32.68 59.59
CA GLU A 100 3.61 31.95 60.76
C GLU A 100 4.56 30.82 61.10
N ALA A 101 5.22 31.02 62.27
CA ALA A 101 5.98 30.03 63.00
C ALA A 101 5.01 29.14 63.75
N GLU A 102 5.06 27.82 63.48
CA GLU A 102 4.51 26.89 64.47
C GLU A 102 5.61 26.20 65.25
N GLU A 103 5.50 26.44 66.51
CA GLU A 103 6.31 25.92 67.60
C GLU A 103 6.29 24.41 67.70
N SER A 104 7.47 23.84 67.84
CA SER A 104 7.62 22.44 68.25
C SER A 104 7.25 22.30 69.74
N VAL A 105 6.09 21.70 69.95
CA VAL A 105 5.65 21.28 71.26
C VAL A 105 6.36 19.98 71.66
N TRP A 106 7.29 20.09 72.61
CA TRP A 106 7.80 18.93 73.29
C TRP A 106 6.72 18.37 74.22
N MET A 107 6.13 17.23 73.86
CA MET A 107 5.37 16.45 74.84
C MET A 107 6.33 15.70 75.70
N VAL A 108 6.31 16.10 76.97
CA VAL A 108 6.89 15.38 78.07
C VAL A 108 6.12 14.10 78.25
N TYR A 109 6.74 12.96 77.95
CA TYR A 109 6.22 11.65 78.30
C TYR A 109 6.49 11.35 79.75
N ASP A 110 5.42 11.19 80.50
CA ASP A 110 5.40 10.74 81.90
C ASP A 110 5.86 9.28 81.96
N GLY A 111 6.86 9.07 82.82
CA GLY A 111 7.53 7.79 83.03
C GLY A 111 6.57 6.70 83.54
N THR A 112 6.43 5.68 82.79
CA THR A 112 6.17 4.35 83.38
C THR A 112 7.38 3.50 83.01
N GLU A 113 8.15 3.14 84.00
CA GLU A 113 9.30 2.25 83.96
C GLU A 113 8.80 0.88 83.39
N GLU A 114 9.19 0.52 82.16
CA GLU A 114 9.25 -0.88 81.77
C GLU A 114 10.47 -1.52 82.48
N PRO A 115 10.37 -2.77 82.90
CA PRO A 115 11.47 -3.43 83.61
C PRO A 115 12.68 -3.51 82.69
N GLU A 116 13.81 -3.03 83.17
CA GLU A 116 15.14 -3.15 82.56
C GLU A 116 15.35 -4.64 82.18
N GLU A 117 15.51 -4.91 80.90
CA GLU A 117 16.07 -6.19 80.44
C GLU A 117 17.49 -6.25 81.06
N PRO A 118 17.90 -7.43 81.51
CA PRO A 118 19.25 -7.57 82.10
C PRO A 118 20.32 -7.20 81.07
N ASP A 119 21.28 -6.39 81.47
CA ASP A 119 22.44 -5.99 80.68
C ASP A 119 23.02 -7.20 79.92
N GLU A 120 22.94 -7.16 78.60
CA GLU A 120 23.63 -8.14 77.72
C GLU A 120 25.15 -7.96 78.02
N PRO A 121 25.94 -9.02 78.18
CA PRO A 121 27.36 -8.92 78.33
C PRO A 121 27.97 -8.20 77.16
N GLU A 122 28.81 -7.18 77.36
CA GLU A 122 29.60 -6.53 76.32
C GLU A 122 30.44 -7.62 75.62
N LEU A 123 30.06 -7.99 74.40
CA LEU A 123 30.78 -8.95 73.58
C LEU A 123 31.72 -8.15 72.65
N ASP A 124 32.98 -8.65 72.53
CA ASP A 124 34.07 -8.05 71.78
C ASP A 124 33.77 -7.80 70.31
N GLU A 125 34.43 -6.83 69.69
CA GLU A 125 34.34 -6.54 68.23
C GLU A 125 34.99 -7.61 67.41
N GLY A 126 34.33 -7.99 66.25
CA GLY A 126 34.85 -8.93 65.25
C GLY A 126 34.77 -10.40 65.64
N PHE A 127 35.57 -11.26 64.97
CA PHE A 127 35.55 -12.71 65.19
C PHE A 127 36.37 -13.10 66.39
N HIS A 128 35.80 -13.92 67.28
CA HIS A 128 36.50 -14.62 68.33
C HIS A 128 37.46 -15.70 67.78
N GLN A 129 38.38 -16.17 68.58
CA GLN A 129 39.38 -17.20 68.22
C GLN A 129 38.77 -18.52 67.71
N ASP A 130 37.56 -18.85 68.15
CA ASP A 130 36.78 -20.02 67.67
C ASP A 130 35.99 -19.72 66.42
N GLY A 131 36.02 -18.52 65.82
CA GLY A 131 35.33 -18.07 64.63
C GLY A 131 33.90 -17.68 64.86
N SER A 132 33.43 -17.56 66.12
CA SER A 132 32.15 -16.96 66.45
C SER A 132 32.22 -15.41 66.39
N ILE A 133 31.05 -14.78 66.23
CA ILE A 133 30.93 -13.28 66.20
C ILE A 133 29.84 -12.83 67.18
N ALA A 134 30.07 -11.80 67.95
CA ALA A 134 29.08 -11.23 68.85
C ALA A 134 27.96 -10.53 68.08
N ILE A 135 26.67 -10.85 68.42
CA ILE A 135 25.50 -10.25 67.84
C ILE A 135 25.13 -8.98 68.63
N ASN A 136 25.88 -7.92 68.44
CA ASN A 136 25.78 -6.63 69.16
C ASN A 136 25.67 -5.47 68.14
N GLU A 137 25.55 -4.22 68.68
CA GLU A 137 25.42 -3.01 67.88
C GLU A 137 26.73 -2.62 67.16
N THR A 138 27.84 -3.03 67.64
CA THR A 138 29.14 -2.81 67.05
C THR A 138 29.35 -3.67 65.81
N ASN A 139 28.99 -4.94 65.86
CA ASN A 139 29.16 -5.88 64.74
C ASN A 139 27.99 -5.86 63.72
N PHE A 140 26.80 -5.52 64.21
CA PHE A 140 25.58 -5.41 63.36
C PHE A 140 24.84 -4.14 63.83
N SER A 141 25.10 -3.00 63.27
CA SER A 141 24.59 -1.69 63.69
C SER A 141 23.07 -1.58 63.63
N ASP A 142 22.44 -2.21 62.61
CA ASP A 142 21.01 -2.15 62.36
C ASP A 142 20.22 -3.14 63.27
N ASN A 143 19.17 -2.63 63.93
CA ASN A 143 18.39 -3.40 64.88
C ASN A 143 17.59 -4.53 64.23
N GLU A 144 16.97 -4.28 63.08
CA GLU A 144 16.21 -5.30 62.38
C GLU A 144 17.16 -6.35 61.80
N PHE A 145 18.31 -5.98 61.33
CA PHE A 145 19.37 -6.89 60.94
C PHE A 145 19.78 -7.78 62.09
N ARG A 146 20.12 -7.17 63.27
CA ARG A 146 20.44 -7.95 64.49
C ARG A 146 19.31 -8.91 64.90
N LYS A 147 18.07 -8.43 64.92
CA LYS A 147 16.90 -9.29 65.23
C LYS A 147 16.81 -10.49 64.29
N LYS A 148 17.11 -10.30 63.00
CA LYS A 148 17.11 -11.38 62.02
C LYS A 148 18.22 -12.37 62.26
N ILE A 149 19.45 -11.91 62.60
CA ILE A 149 20.58 -12.75 62.89
C ILE A 149 20.40 -13.49 64.23
N LYS A 150 19.86 -12.85 65.28
CA LYS A 150 19.50 -13.47 66.57
C LYS A 150 18.59 -14.72 66.42
N LYS A 151 17.82 -14.84 65.33
CA LYS A 151 17.03 -16.04 65.08
C LYS A 151 17.86 -17.29 64.77
N TYR A 152 19.12 -17.12 64.38
CA TYR A 152 20.04 -18.20 64.07
C TYR A 152 20.93 -18.56 65.28
N ASP A 153 21.04 -17.68 66.30
CA ASP A 153 21.61 -18.01 67.59
C ASP A 153 20.70 -18.97 68.30
N THR A 154 20.99 -20.28 68.13
CA THR A 154 20.13 -21.38 68.56
C THR A 154 20.34 -21.72 70.06
N ASN A 155 21.50 -21.41 70.57
CA ASN A 155 21.87 -21.65 72.01
C ASN A 155 21.64 -20.40 72.89
N LYS A 156 21.33 -19.26 72.26
CA LYS A 156 21.07 -17.94 72.91
C LYS A 156 22.21 -17.41 73.79
N ASP A 157 23.43 -17.61 73.33
CA ASP A 157 24.61 -17.12 73.99
C ASP A 157 25.07 -15.71 73.57
N GLY A 158 24.31 -15.12 72.59
CA GLY A 158 24.61 -13.82 71.98
C GLY A 158 25.76 -13.82 71.01
N LEU A 159 26.27 -15.02 70.69
CA LEU A 159 27.30 -15.22 69.68
C LEU A 159 26.71 -15.98 68.45
N LEU A 160 27.13 -15.63 67.31
CA LEU A 160 26.86 -16.40 66.07
C LEU A 160 28.01 -17.39 65.83
N ALA A 161 27.87 -18.61 66.27
CA ALA A 161 28.86 -19.66 66.05
C ALA A 161 29.03 -20.00 64.60
N ASP A 162 30.18 -20.52 64.14
CA ASP A 162 30.39 -20.94 62.76
C ASP A 162 29.33 -21.95 62.24
N SER A 163 28.89 -22.88 63.13
CA SER A 163 27.82 -23.83 62.82
C SER A 163 26.44 -23.23 62.59
N GLU A 164 26.18 -22.05 63.20
CA GLU A 164 24.97 -21.25 63.06
C GLU A 164 25.06 -20.35 61.86
N ASN A 165 26.19 -19.68 61.69
CA ASN A 165 26.48 -18.87 60.50
C ASN A 165 26.36 -19.65 59.23
N ARG A 166 26.78 -20.95 59.21
CA ARG A 166 26.57 -21.90 58.04
C ARG A 166 25.12 -22.04 57.63
N LYS A 167 24.16 -21.80 58.54
CA LYS A 167 22.73 -21.90 58.24
C LYS A 167 22.19 -20.63 57.56
N ILE A 168 22.92 -19.53 57.69
CA ILE A 168 22.56 -18.25 57.08
C ILE A 168 23.06 -18.22 55.63
N THR A 169 22.29 -18.82 54.73
CA THR A 169 22.62 -18.86 53.31
C THR A 169 21.80 -17.85 52.49
N LYS A 170 20.67 -17.39 53.07
CA LYS A 170 19.77 -16.41 52.44
C LYS A 170 19.15 -15.53 53.54
N LEU A 171 19.10 -14.23 53.29
CA LEU A 171 18.36 -13.26 54.11
C LEU A 171 17.41 -12.46 53.24
N GLU A 172 16.25 -12.12 53.81
CA GLU A 172 15.23 -11.29 53.18
C GLU A 172 14.75 -10.27 54.22
N PHE A 173 14.63 -9.03 53.76
CA PHE A 173 14.15 -7.92 54.57
C PHE A 173 13.07 -7.16 53.84
N GLU A 174 11.97 -6.86 54.54
CA GLU A 174 10.84 -6.09 54.01
C GLU A 174 10.88 -4.63 54.45
N GLU A 175 11.77 -4.28 55.39
CA GLU A 175 11.97 -2.94 55.97
C GLU A 175 13.36 -2.43 55.59
N LYS A 176 13.54 -1.10 55.65
CA LYS A 176 14.82 -0.46 55.41
C LYS A 176 15.80 -0.81 56.48
N ILE A 177 16.96 -1.35 56.13
CA ILE A 177 18.01 -1.75 57.04
C ILE A 177 19.35 -1.15 56.64
N GLN A 178 20.31 -1.11 57.59
CA GLN A 178 21.73 -0.93 57.33
C GLN A 178 22.43 -2.28 57.36
N THR A 179 23.40 -2.48 56.45
CA THR A 179 23.98 -3.84 56.22
C THR A 179 25.37 -3.98 56.79
N GLU A 180 25.83 -3.06 57.66
CA GLU A 180 27.06 -3.21 58.41
C GLU A 180 27.01 -4.52 59.26
N GLY A 181 28.07 -5.31 59.16
CA GLY A 181 28.14 -6.64 59.73
C GLY A 181 27.84 -7.78 58.74
N ILE A 182 27.40 -7.50 57.53
CA ILE A 182 27.19 -8.52 56.49
C ILE A 182 28.49 -9.23 56.13
N GLU A 183 29.64 -8.64 56.24
CA GLU A 183 30.99 -9.17 56.05
C GLU A 183 31.30 -10.33 56.99
N TYR A 184 30.63 -10.39 58.11
CA TYR A 184 30.78 -11.48 59.09
C TYR A 184 29.98 -12.74 58.71
N LEU A 185 29.01 -12.63 57.81
CA LEU A 185 28.18 -13.73 57.37
C LEU A 185 28.86 -14.53 56.24
N ARG A 186 29.84 -15.35 56.58
CA ARG A 186 30.76 -16.07 55.65
C ARG A 186 30.08 -17.05 54.72
N TYR A 187 28.84 -17.48 54.99
CA TYR A 187 28.09 -18.47 54.24
C TYR A 187 26.86 -17.88 53.55
N LEU A 188 26.61 -16.56 53.75
CA LEU A 188 25.48 -15.89 53.09
C LEU A 188 25.72 -15.82 51.57
N LYS A 189 24.80 -16.43 50.81
CA LYS A 189 24.86 -16.47 49.34
C LYS A 189 23.91 -15.49 48.66
N LYS A 190 22.76 -15.25 49.30
CA LYS A 190 21.74 -14.38 48.73
C LYS A 190 21.16 -13.44 49.80
N ILE A 191 20.99 -12.18 49.40
CA ILE A 191 20.20 -11.20 50.17
C ILE A 191 19.13 -10.57 49.30
N VAL A 192 17.94 -10.39 49.86
CA VAL A 192 16.79 -9.72 49.21
C VAL A 192 16.33 -8.59 50.10
N LEU A 193 16.26 -7.39 49.57
CA LEU A 193 15.91 -6.16 50.28
C LEU A 193 14.73 -5.52 49.55
N THR A 194 13.58 -5.36 50.25
CA THR A 194 12.34 -4.92 49.60
C THR A 194 12.07 -3.42 49.83
N ASP A 195 12.72 -2.81 50.81
CA ASP A 195 12.68 -1.36 51.08
C ASP A 195 14.11 -0.82 51.15
N GLY A 196 14.44 -0.05 50.14
CA GLY A 196 15.71 0.46 49.72
C GLY A 196 16.90 0.50 50.66
N ILE A 197 18.06 0.06 50.15
CA ILE A 197 19.36 0.24 50.80
C ILE A 197 20.35 0.89 49.91
N CYS A 198 21.34 1.42 50.62
CA CYS A 198 22.39 2.23 50.06
C CYS A 198 23.63 1.45 49.66
N SER A 199 24.08 0.50 50.42
CA SER A 199 25.41 -0.13 50.26
C SER A 199 25.51 -1.48 50.90
N ILE A 200 26.13 -2.43 50.23
CA ILE A 200 26.53 -3.73 50.78
C ILE A 200 28.01 -3.88 50.47
N MET A 201 28.86 -3.81 51.45
CA MET A 201 30.30 -3.81 51.26
C MET A 201 31.00 -4.97 51.93
N ASN A 202 32.15 -5.36 51.44
CA ASN A 202 33.10 -6.30 51.99
C ASN A 202 32.58 -7.77 52.21
N SER A 203 31.47 -8.12 51.62
CA SER A 203 30.99 -9.50 51.69
C SER A 203 31.70 -10.41 50.69
N SER A 204 32.64 -11.20 51.18
CA SER A 204 33.38 -12.17 50.31
C SER A 204 32.62 -13.44 49.95
N SER A 205 31.44 -13.63 50.53
CA SER A 205 30.62 -14.85 50.37
C SER A 205 29.37 -14.66 49.54
N LEU A 206 28.86 -13.42 49.45
CA LEU A 206 27.58 -13.09 48.81
C LEU A 206 27.67 -13.24 47.28
N GLU A 207 26.77 -14.05 46.74
CA GLU A 207 26.75 -14.37 45.33
C GLU A 207 25.61 -13.63 44.59
N GLU A 208 24.51 -13.35 45.27
CA GLU A 208 23.32 -12.75 44.70
C GLU A 208 22.72 -11.67 45.61
N ILE A 209 22.45 -10.49 45.02
CA ILE A 209 21.81 -9.38 45.70
C ILE A 209 20.60 -8.94 44.86
N GLU A 210 19.44 -8.88 45.50
CA GLU A 210 18.21 -8.32 44.93
C GLU A 210 17.74 -7.17 45.83
N ILE A 211 17.59 -5.99 45.25
CA ILE A 211 17.09 -4.79 45.90
C ILE A 211 15.86 -4.32 45.14
N SER A 212 14.77 -4.09 45.85
CA SER A 212 13.57 -3.49 45.29
C SER A 212 12.99 -2.44 46.22
N ASP A 213 12.32 -1.44 45.70
CA ASP A 213 11.58 -0.44 46.49
C ASP A 213 10.10 -0.62 46.21
N ALA A 214 9.36 -1.12 47.18
CA ALA A 214 7.94 -1.37 47.08
C ALA A 214 7.11 -0.06 46.97
N TYR A 215 7.64 1.04 47.48
CA TYR A 215 6.91 2.31 47.59
C TYR A 215 7.38 3.39 46.59
N LYS A 216 8.59 3.21 45.99
CA LYS A 216 9.17 4.14 44.99
C LYS A 216 9.26 5.62 45.40
N VAL A 217 9.39 5.87 46.70
CA VAL A 217 9.30 7.21 47.26
C VAL A 217 10.66 7.82 47.60
N ASP A 218 11.64 7.00 47.97
CA ASP A 218 12.97 7.47 48.35
C ASP A 218 14.04 7.01 47.35
N HIS A 219 14.65 7.98 46.65
CA HIS A 219 15.77 7.68 45.76
C HIS A 219 17.00 7.27 46.55
N LEU A 220 17.64 6.19 46.16
CA LEU A 220 18.94 5.75 46.70
C LEU A 220 20.00 6.80 46.33
N ARG A 221 20.65 7.39 47.36
CA ARG A 221 21.65 8.46 47.16
C ARG A 221 23.10 7.97 47.08
N VAL A 222 23.39 6.80 47.61
CA VAL A 222 24.74 6.21 47.57
C VAL A 222 24.57 4.68 47.46
N ALA A 223 25.21 4.06 46.49
CA ALA A 223 25.28 2.60 46.39
C ALA A 223 26.74 2.17 46.26
N SER A 224 27.20 1.31 47.17
CA SER A 224 28.51 0.66 47.05
C SER A 224 28.38 -0.84 47.28
N PHE A 225 28.99 -1.60 46.39
CA PHE A 225 29.14 -3.04 46.49
C PHE A 225 30.62 -3.41 46.59
N SER A 226 31.44 -2.44 47.01
CA SER A 226 32.88 -2.62 47.11
C SER A 226 33.26 -3.79 48.04
N GLY A 227 34.21 -4.59 47.60
CA GLY A 227 34.68 -5.78 48.38
C GLY A 227 33.77 -6.98 48.26
N CYS A 228 32.68 -6.96 47.52
CA CYS A 228 31.83 -8.13 47.30
C CYS A 228 32.44 -9.09 46.25
N THR A 229 33.54 -9.75 46.59
CA THR A 229 34.41 -10.50 45.65
C THR A 229 33.81 -11.78 45.12
N ALA A 230 32.72 -12.31 45.74
CA ALA A 230 31.99 -13.49 45.27
C ALA A 230 30.75 -13.16 44.43
N LEU A 231 30.36 -11.88 44.38
CA LEU A 231 29.12 -11.44 43.76
C LEU A 231 29.05 -11.80 42.29
N LYS A 232 27.98 -12.50 41.91
CA LYS A 232 27.68 -12.98 40.54
C LYS A 232 26.46 -12.30 39.92
N SER A 233 25.46 -11.97 40.75
CA SER A 233 24.23 -11.37 40.31
C SER A 233 23.80 -10.23 41.22
N LEU A 234 23.52 -9.08 40.62
CA LEU A 234 22.95 -7.92 41.28
C LEU A 234 21.74 -7.40 40.49
N SER A 235 20.62 -7.32 41.18
CA SER A 235 19.39 -6.72 40.63
C SER A 235 18.95 -5.58 41.55
N ILE A 236 18.79 -4.39 40.98
CA ILE A 236 18.31 -3.19 41.67
C ILE A 236 17.06 -2.70 40.90
N ASP A 237 15.91 -2.76 41.54
CA ASP A 237 14.63 -2.25 41.03
C ASP A 237 14.15 -1.13 41.99
N ALA A 238 14.89 -0.02 42.03
CA ALA A 238 14.65 1.13 42.90
C ALA A 238 15.19 2.38 42.22
N GLY A 239 14.59 3.53 42.48
CA GLY A 239 15.07 4.82 41.97
C GLY A 239 16.49 5.16 42.52
N ILE A 240 17.46 5.22 41.61
CA ILE A 240 18.84 5.55 42.00
C ILE A 240 19.18 6.94 41.50
N ASP A 241 19.21 7.92 42.42
CA ASP A 241 19.67 9.30 42.18
C ASP A 241 21.08 9.47 42.71
N LEU A 242 22.08 9.22 41.86
CA LEU A 242 23.48 9.22 42.26
C LEU A 242 24.31 10.14 41.35
N ASP A 243 24.66 11.29 41.87
CA ASP A 243 25.69 12.12 41.24
C ASP A 243 27.08 11.46 41.24
N ALA A 244 27.38 10.57 42.19
CA ALA A 244 28.66 9.88 42.35
C ALA A 244 28.78 8.50 41.67
N GLY A 245 27.66 7.93 41.14
CA GLY A 245 27.66 6.60 40.55
C GLY A 245 27.61 5.45 41.57
N ILE A 246 27.73 4.19 41.10
CA ILE A 246 27.75 3.00 41.95
C ILE A 246 29.20 2.47 42.02
N ASP A 247 29.68 2.14 43.22
CA ASP A 247 31.01 1.56 43.40
C ASP A 247 30.97 0.03 43.34
N PHE A 248 31.62 -0.52 42.31
CA PHE A 248 31.78 -1.96 42.05
C PHE A 248 33.20 -2.45 42.34
N THR A 249 34.03 -1.74 43.05
CA THR A 249 35.41 -2.12 43.36
C THR A 249 35.47 -3.51 44.00
N GLY A 250 36.16 -4.45 43.37
CA GLY A 250 36.27 -5.86 43.83
C GLY A 250 35.21 -6.80 43.26
N CYS A 251 34.17 -6.35 42.55
CA CYS A 251 33.11 -7.19 41.98
C CYS A 251 33.53 -7.89 40.68
N GLN A 252 34.73 -8.47 40.63
CA GLN A 252 35.31 -9.09 39.41
C GLN A 252 34.55 -10.32 38.90
N LYS A 253 33.71 -10.94 39.74
CA LYS A 253 32.90 -12.13 39.40
C LYS A 253 31.47 -11.78 39.00
N LEU A 254 31.07 -10.52 38.98
CA LEU A 254 29.73 -10.11 38.64
C LEU A 254 29.43 -10.50 37.17
N GLU A 255 28.48 -11.41 37.00
CA GLU A 255 28.05 -11.94 35.71
C GLU A 255 26.75 -11.29 35.21
N THR A 256 25.85 -10.95 36.12
CA THR A 256 24.56 -10.33 35.81
C THR A 256 24.35 -9.07 36.60
N LEU A 257 24.05 -7.96 35.90
CA LEU A 257 23.69 -6.69 36.51
C LEU A 257 22.40 -6.19 35.88
N THR A 258 21.39 -5.97 36.72
CA THR A 258 20.12 -5.32 36.32
C THR A 258 19.93 -4.10 37.21
N ILE A 259 19.74 -2.94 36.60
CA ILE A 259 19.43 -1.70 37.28
C ILE A 259 18.24 -1.05 36.61
N LYS A 260 17.15 -0.90 37.34
CA LYS A 260 16.00 -0.14 36.89
C LYS A 260 15.95 1.21 37.57
N GLU A 261 15.38 2.18 36.90
CA GLU A 261 15.19 3.54 37.40
C GLU A 261 16.51 4.26 37.76
N TYR A 262 17.56 4.08 36.95
CA TYR A 262 18.84 4.73 37.13
C TYR A 262 18.81 6.20 36.68
N MET A 263 19.22 7.12 37.58
CA MET A 263 19.26 8.57 37.31
C MET A 263 20.67 9.15 37.34
N GLY A 264 21.70 8.35 37.51
CA GLY A 264 23.10 8.82 37.64
C GLY A 264 23.70 9.25 36.30
N ALA A 265 24.61 10.22 36.33
CA ALA A 265 25.28 10.77 35.17
C ALA A 265 26.39 9.86 34.58
N ALA A 266 26.96 8.95 35.38
CA ALA A 266 28.02 8.02 34.95
C ALA A 266 27.91 6.70 35.71
N LEU A 267 28.24 5.60 35.02
CA LEU A 267 28.31 4.27 35.59
C LEU A 267 29.66 3.64 35.24
N ASP A 268 30.53 3.43 36.23
CA ASP A 268 31.82 2.75 36.02
C ASP A 268 31.67 1.24 36.25
N LEU A 269 31.70 0.48 35.18
CA LEU A 269 31.69 -0.98 35.22
C LEU A 269 33.07 -1.61 35.04
N SER A 270 34.15 -0.81 35.03
CA SER A 270 35.51 -1.30 34.78
C SER A 270 35.96 -2.45 35.70
N PRO A 271 35.51 -2.54 37.00
CA PRO A 271 35.83 -3.68 37.83
C PRO A 271 35.09 -4.98 37.45
N CYS A 272 33.95 -4.88 36.73
CA CYS A 272 33.04 -5.99 36.48
C CYS A 272 33.45 -6.80 35.23
N ILE A 273 34.66 -7.36 35.19
CA ILE A 273 35.25 -8.03 34.00
C ILE A 273 34.62 -9.38 33.64
N ALA A 274 33.77 -9.92 34.50
CA ALA A 274 33.07 -11.18 34.26
C ALA A 274 31.66 -11.00 33.67
N LEU A 275 31.22 -9.75 33.51
CA LEU A 275 29.85 -9.42 33.17
C LEU A 275 29.41 -10.06 31.83
N LYS A 276 28.30 -10.80 31.91
CA LYS A 276 27.67 -11.51 30.78
C LYS A 276 26.33 -10.91 30.39
N LYS A 277 25.60 -10.38 31.39
CA LYS A 277 24.30 -9.73 31.18
C LYS A 277 24.28 -8.37 31.85
N LEU A 278 23.92 -7.35 31.09
CA LEU A 278 23.72 -5.99 31.57
C LEU A 278 22.35 -5.48 31.10
N ASP A 279 21.53 -5.07 32.08
CA ASP A 279 20.20 -4.52 31.86
C ASP A 279 20.04 -3.22 32.65
N ILE A 280 19.96 -2.09 31.95
CA ILE A 280 19.82 -0.76 32.54
C ILE A 280 18.60 -0.06 31.97
N GLU A 281 17.72 0.39 32.85
CA GLU A 281 16.52 1.15 32.52
C GLU A 281 16.52 2.49 33.26
N ASN A 282 16.27 3.59 32.51
CA ASN A 282 16.10 4.93 33.04
C ASN A 282 14.62 5.31 33.05
N LEU A 283 14.09 5.79 34.18
CA LEU A 283 12.65 6.07 34.34
C LEU A 283 12.19 7.40 33.74
N TYR A 284 13.04 8.39 33.70
CA TYR A 284 12.69 9.73 33.25
C TYR A 284 13.14 9.97 31.81
N GLY A 285 12.29 9.50 30.83
CA GLY A 285 12.43 9.78 29.42
C GLY A 285 12.51 11.28 29.12
N LYS A 286 13.45 11.61 28.27
CA LYS A 286 13.64 12.80 27.42
C LYS A 286 14.39 13.98 27.96
N ASP A 287 14.33 14.39 29.23
CA ASP A 287 14.92 15.68 29.63
C ASP A 287 15.84 15.70 30.85
N ARG A 288 15.96 14.63 31.62
CA ARG A 288 16.90 14.57 32.78
C ARG A 288 17.68 13.25 32.76
N SER A 289 18.99 13.42 32.74
CA SER A 289 20.04 12.39 32.84
C SER A 289 20.19 11.44 31.65
N SER A 290 21.02 11.85 30.73
CA SER A 290 21.77 10.86 29.93
C SER A 290 22.83 10.27 30.86
N ILE A 291 23.01 8.93 30.88
CA ILE A 291 24.29 8.37 31.26
C ILE A 291 25.29 8.98 30.28
N ALA A 292 25.88 10.08 30.61
CA ALA A 292 26.74 10.84 29.69
C ALA A 292 27.96 10.01 29.28
N LYS A 293 28.27 8.95 30.03
CA LYS A 293 29.45 8.13 29.81
C LYS A 293 29.22 6.70 30.34
N LEU A 294 28.73 5.83 29.47
CA LEU A 294 28.79 4.40 29.69
C LEU A 294 29.92 3.83 28.82
N ASP A 295 30.99 3.34 29.47
CA ASP A 295 32.13 2.70 28.79
C ASP A 295 32.12 1.19 29.05
N LEU A 296 31.94 0.40 27.99
CA LEU A 296 31.90 -1.06 28.05
C LEU A 296 33.15 -1.71 27.43
N ASN A 297 34.24 -0.97 27.26
CA ASN A 297 35.45 -1.48 26.63
C ASN A 297 36.12 -2.61 27.44
N SER A 298 35.99 -2.62 28.75
CA SER A 298 36.52 -3.67 29.63
C SER A 298 35.64 -4.91 29.71
N GLN A 299 34.37 -4.83 29.35
CA GLN A 299 33.34 -5.88 29.49
C GLN A 299 33.29 -6.83 28.30
N GLN A 300 34.40 -7.46 27.96
CA GLN A 300 34.52 -8.30 26.72
C GLN A 300 33.75 -9.64 26.81
N LYS A 301 33.02 -9.92 27.87
CA LYS A 301 32.25 -11.13 28.08
C LYS A 301 30.73 -10.93 28.00
N ILE A 302 30.24 -9.70 27.83
CA ILE A 302 28.81 -9.41 27.73
C ILE A 302 28.22 -10.15 26.53
N LEU A 303 27.19 -10.93 26.80
CA LEU A 303 26.42 -11.67 25.83
C LEU A 303 25.04 -11.02 25.61
N GLU A 304 24.43 -10.49 26.67
CA GLU A 304 23.11 -9.87 26.66
C GLU A 304 23.21 -8.43 27.18
N LEU A 305 22.73 -7.47 26.41
CA LEU A 305 22.71 -6.06 26.75
C LEU A 305 21.31 -5.50 26.49
N SER A 306 20.75 -4.87 27.54
CA SER A 306 19.50 -4.12 27.47
C SER A 306 19.74 -2.71 28.00
N LEU A 307 19.47 -1.70 27.19
CA LEU A 307 19.60 -0.28 27.53
C LEU A 307 18.29 0.42 27.21
N LYS A 308 17.59 0.90 28.24
CA LYS A 308 16.29 1.56 28.08
C LYS A 308 16.36 3.01 28.52
N ALA A 309 15.81 3.90 27.70
CA ALA A 309 15.73 5.34 27.93
C ALA A 309 17.10 6.02 28.21
N ILE A 310 18.16 5.53 27.54
CA ILE A 310 19.54 6.00 27.70
C ILE A 310 20.01 6.72 26.43
N LYS A 311 20.53 7.92 26.60
CA LYS A 311 21.18 8.66 25.51
C LYS A 311 22.62 8.19 25.32
N LEU A 312 22.88 7.44 24.27
CA LEU A 312 24.23 6.99 23.95
C LEU A 312 25.06 8.13 23.34
N SER A 313 26.34 8.20 23.69
CA SER A 313 27.29 9.08 23.02
C SER A 313 27.55 8.64 21.58
N GLU A 314 27.98 9.55 20.71
CA GLU A 314 28.33 9.22 19.31
C GLU A 314 29.51 8.22 19.22
N ASP A 315 30.33 8.14 20.26
CA ASP A 315 31.51 7.25 20.36
C ASP A 315 31.23 5.94 21.09
N PHE A 316 29.97 5.67 21.45
CA PHE A 316 29.60 4.46 22.19
C PHE A 316 29.88 3.21 21.37
N VAL A 317 30.66 2.29 21.93
CA VAL A 317 31.06 1.04 21.28
C VAL A 317 30.62 -0.15 22.15
N LEU A 318 29.90 -1.08 21.55
CA LEU A 318 29.51 -2.31 22.22
C LEU A 318 30.64 -3.35 22.23
N PRO A 319 30.73 -4.20 23.27
CA PRO A 319 31.63 -5.36 23.26
C PRO A 319 31.34 -6.30 22.09
N LYS A 320 32.39 -6.82 21.44
CA LYS A 320 32.24 -7.74 20.27
C LYS A 320 31.68 -9.11 20.64
N SER A 321 31.57 -9.43 21.94
CA SER A 321 31.00 -10.66 22.48
C SER A 321 29.47 -10.70 22.41
N VAL A 322 28.77 -9.56 22.33
CA VAL A 322 27.33 -9.48 22.44
C VAL A 322 26.61 -10.36 21.45
N GLN A 323 25.60 -11.06 21.94
CA GLN A 323 24.72 -11.93 21.17
C GLN A 323 23.30 -11.36 21.11
N LYS A 324 22.86 -10.70 22.19
CA LYS A 324 21.55 -10.07 22.26
C LYS A 324 21.70 -8.63 22.71
N VAL A 325 21.11 -7.72 21.98
CA VAL A 325 21.11 -6.28 22.27
C VAL A 325 19.70 -5.75 22.14
N HIS A 326 19.23 -5.11 23.19
CA HIS A 326 17.98 -4.35 23.22
C HIS A 326 18.26 -2.91 23.60
N VAL A 327 17.78 -1.97 22.81
CA VAL A 327 18.01 -0.54 22.98
C VAL A 327 16.69 0.21 22.83
N GLU A 328 16.21 0.82 23.92
CA GLU A 328 14.91 1.51 23.96
C GLU A 328 15.10 2.97 24.42
N GLY A 329 14.40 3.91 23.77
CA GLY A 329 14.45 5.33 24.09
C GLY A 329 15.80 6.01 23.81
N VAL A 330 16.66 5.35 23.03
CA VAL A 330 17.99 5.85 22.71
C VAL A 330 17.91 6.86 21.57
N SER A 331 18.53 8.04 21.79
CA SER A 331 18.66 9.07 20.76
C SER A 331 20.10 9.11 20.25
N SER A 332 20.33 8.65 19.02
CA SER A 332 21.65 8.68 18.38
C SER A 332 21.53 9.01 16.90
N LYS A 333 22.41 9.85 16.38
CA LYS A 333 22.49 10.09 14.94
C LYS A 333 22.99 8.88 14.16
N LYS A 334 23.85 8.08 14.78
CA LYS A 334 24.42 6.88 14.14
C LYS A 334 24.66 5.80 15.19
N LEU A 335 24.15 4.61 14.95
CA LEU A 335 24.48 3.42 15.72
C LEU A 335 25.22 2.44 14.79
N ASP A 336 26.49 2.15 15.09
CA ASP A 336 27.35 1.33 14.24
C ASP A 336 27.69 -0.01 14.92
N LEU A 337 26.99 -1.04 14.51
CA LEU A 337 27.19 -2.42 14.94
C LEU A 337 27.80 -3.26 13.79
N SER A 338 28.53 -2.64 12.90
CA SER A 338 29.14 -3.35 11.77
C SER A 338 30.11 -4.44 12.24
N ASN A 339 30.04 -5.60 11.59
CA ASN A 339 30.88 -6.78 11.88
C ASN A 339 30.77 -7.37 13.30
N TYR A 340 29.62 -7.17 13.99
CA TYR A 340 29.33 -7.90 15.22
C TYR A 340 28.89 -9.35 14.89
N LYS A 341 29.88 -10.20 14.67
CA LYS A 341 29.64 -11.57 14.17
C LYS A 341 28.94 -12.47 15.17
N ASN A 342 28.98 -12.13 16.45
CA ASN A 342 28.31 -12.91 17.51
C ASN A 342 26.86 -12.49 17.73
N LEU A 343 26.44 -11.32 17.19
CA LEU A 343 25.12 -10.76 17.35
C LEU A 343 24.08 -11.65 16.68
N LYS A 344 23.10 -12.11 17.47
CA LYS A 344 21.98 -12.98 17.06
C LYS A 344 20.64 -12.27 17.08
N GLU A 345 20.44 -11.44 18.11
CA GLU A 345 19.21 -10.71 18.32
C GLU A 345 19.54 -9.23 18.56
N PHE A 346 18.87 -8.36 17.83
CA PHE A 346 18.98 -6.91 18.01
C PHE A 346 17.60 -6.28 17.95
N SER A 347 17.26 -5.48 18.94
CA SER A 347 16.09 -4.63 18.93
C SER A 347 16.43 -3.19 19.28
N VAL A 348 15.80 -2.25 18.61
CA VAL A 348 15.95 -0.82 18.85
C VAL A 348 14.59 -0.13 18.78
N GLU A 349 14.30 0.65 19.83
CA GLU A 349 13.20 1.58 19.89
C GLU A 349 13.76 2.97 20.24
N GLY A 350 13.48 3.99 19.39
CA GLY A 350 14.01 5.33 19.70
C GLY A 350 14.07 6.29 18.53
N SER A 351 15.17 7.05 18.45
CA SER A 351 15.38 8.07 17.43
C SER A 351 16.77 7.98 16.81
N THR A 352 17.06 6.84 16.19
CA THR A 352 18.30 6.59 15.45
C THR A 352 18.15 6.94 13.99
N GLU A 353 18.98 7.84 13.46
CA GLU A 353 18.90 8.21 12.04
C GLU A 353 19.57 7.21 11.10
N ASN A 354 20.68 6.59 11.53
CA ASN A 354 21.51 5.70 10.72
C ASN A 354 21.92 4.47 11.49
N LEU A 355 21.44 3.31 11.10
CA LEU A 355 21.76 2.02 11.71
C LEU A 355 22.61 1.19 10.77
N GLN A 356 23.82 0.78 11.26
CA GLN A 356 24.77 -0.06 10.53
C GLN A 356 24.86 -1.42 11.21
N LEU A 357 24.41 -2.47 10.54
CA LEU A 357 24.47 -3.87 10.96
C LEU A 357 25.25 -4.74 9.95
N ASN A 358 25.95 -4.10 9.01
CA ASN A 358 26.62 -4.83 7.95
C ASN A 358 27.65 -5.82 8.50
N GLY A 359 27.65 -7.04 7.97
CA GLY A 359 28.57 -8.11 8.39
C GLY A 359 28.19 -8.83 9.67
N CYS A 360 27.00 -8.56 10.26
CA CYS A 360 26.44 -9.33 11.38
C CYS A 360 25.87 -10.66 10.84
N ALA A 361 26.75 -11.58 10.46
CA ALA A 361 26.39 -12.78 9.71
C ALA A 361 25.48 -13.75 10.48
N ASN A 362 25.51 -13.73 11.82
CA ASN A 362 24.71 -14.58 12.69
C ASN A 362 23.46 -13.89 13.23
N LEU A 363 23.14 -12.69 12.80
CA LEU A 363 21.92 -12.00 13.18
C LEU A 363 20.71 -12.78 12.67
N GLU A 364 19.90 -13.28 13.59
CA GLU A 364 18.72 -14.12 13.34
C GLU A 364 17.43 -13.33 13.50
N LYS A 365 17.41 -12.41 14.49
CA LYS A 365 16.25 -11.60 14.85
C LYS A 365 16.62 -10.13 14.89
N LEU A 366 15.82 -9.32 14.20
CA LEU A 366 15.95 -7.88 14.16
C LEU A 366 14.58 -7.22 14.34
N ASP A 367 14.48 -6.31 15.30
CA ASP A 367 13.28 -5.57 15.62
C ASP A 367 13.61 -4.07 15.66
N ILE A 368 12.89 -3.27 14.90
CA ILE A 368 13.16 -1.83 14.77
C ILE A 368 11.85 -1.05 14.92
N GLU A 369 11.67 -0.41 16.07
CA GLU A 369 10.57 0.51 16.35
C GLU A 369 11.12 1.95 16.43
N ASP A 370 11.63 2.48 15.31
CA ASP A 370 12.29 3.79 15.22
C ASP A 370 11.75 4.64 14.07
N TYR A 371 10.91 5.60 14.36
CA TYR A 371 10.27 6.48 13.36
C TYR A 371 11.22 7.51 12.71
N TYR A 372 12.45 7.63 13.19
CA TYR A 372 13.45 8.60 12.70
C TYR A 372 14.48 7.97 11.77
N LEU A 373 14.44 6.65 11.60
CA LEU A 373 15.44 5.92 10.82
C LEU A 373 15.44 6.36 9.34
N LYS A 374 16.58 6.80 8.85
CA LYS A 374 16.80 7.26 7.47
C LYS A 374 17.54 6.24 6.63
N THR A 375 18.49 5.52 7.24
CA THR A 375 19.30 4.51 6.55
C THR A 375 19.51 3.28 7.41
N LEU A 376 19.34 2.10 6.81
CA LEU A 376 19.57 0.80 7.42
C LEU A 376 20.49 -0.03 6.53
N ASN A 377 21.63 -0.46 7.07
CA ASN A 377 22.55 -1.31 6.35
C ASN A 377 22.59 -2.72 6.97
N LEU A 378 22.02 -3.67 6.25
CA LEU A 378 21.98 -5.09 6.63
C LEU A 378 22.92 -5.94 5.76
N SER A 379 23.82 -5.33 4.99
CA SER A 379 24.64 -6.09 4.06
C SER A 379 25.48 -7.14 4.80
N GLY A 380 25.39 -8.40 4.33
CA GLY A 380 26.09 -9.53 4.94
C GLY A 380 25.38 -10.18 6.13
N CYS A 381 24.19 -9.74 6.56
CA CYS A 381 23.37 -10.39 7.60
C CYS A 381 22.75 -11.68 7.05
N SER A 382 23.58 -12.71 6.86
CA SER A 382 23.18 -13.96 6.20
C SER A 382 22.33 -14.88 7.09
N GLY A 383 22.34 -14.69 8.40
CA GLY A 383 21.54 -15.42 9.40
C GLY A 383 20.11 -14.95 9.50
N LEU A 384 19.83 -13.69 9.11
CA LEU A 384 18.51 -13.08 9.22
C LEU A 384 17.48 -13.84 8.38
N THR A 385 16.43 -14.36 9.02
CA THR A 385 15.41 -15.18 8.35
C THR A 385 14.12 -14.41 8.10
N GLU A 386 13.80 -13.46 8.93
CA GLU A 386 12.61 -12.62 8.88
C GLU A 386 12.96 -11.19 9.26
N PHE A 387 12.29 -10.23 8.66
CA PHE A 387 12.44 -8.83 9.01
C PHE A 387 11.17 -8.04 8.70
N ASP A 388 10.78 -7.19 9.64
CA ASP A 388 9.68 -6.25 9.52
C ASP A 388 10.18 -4.85 9.89
N THR A 389 9.91 -3.85 9.05
CA THR A 389 10.31 -2.47 9.32
C THR A 389 9.27 -1.70 10.12
N LEU A 390 8.07 -2.26 10.35
CA LEU A 390 6.95 -1.48 10.84
C LEU A 390 6.82 -0.13 10.06
N ASP A 391 6.14 0.86 10.56
CA ASP A 391 5.85 2.10 9.81
C ASP A 391 7.01 3.11 9.78
N GLN A 392 8.03 2.83 8.96
CA GLN A 392 9.26 3.64 8.82
C GLN A 392 9.16 4.72 7.73
N ASP A 393 8.40 5.76 7.94
CA ASP A 393 8.16 6.81 6.94
C ASP A 393 9.41 7.58 6.49
N ASN A 394 10.40 7.70 7.36
CA ASN A 394 11.65 8.41 7.09
C ASN A 394 12.72 7.56 6.40
N LEU A 395 12.54 6.24 6.34
CA LEU A 395 13.53 5.31 5.81
C LEU A 395 13.68 5.49 4.29
N LYS A 396 14.86 5.89 3.85
CA LYS A 396 15.18 6.20 2.45
C LYS A 396 16.02 5.15 1.77
N ASN A 397 16.86 4.47 2.55
CA ASN A 397 17.79 3.48 2.04
C ASN A 397 17.86 2.27 2.96
N ILE A 398 17.71 1.08 2.37
CA ILE A 398 18.00 -0.21 3.01
C ILE A 398 18.94 -0.98 2.10
N ASP A 399 20.00 -1.58 2.69
CA ASP A 399 20.90 -2.48 1.95
C ASP A 399 20.74 -3.93 2.46
N PHE A 400 20.21 -4.80 1.60
CA PHE A 400 20.05 -6.23 1.84
C PHE A 400 21.12 -7.08 1.10
N THR A 401 22.19 -6.48 0.62
CA THR A 401 23.26 -7.21 -0.07
C THR A 401 23.79 -8.33 0.81
N GLY A 402 23.76 -9.57 0.33
CA GLY A 402 24.25 -10.73 1.10
C GLY A 402 23.32 -11.29 2.17
N CYS A 403 22.09 -10.78 2.36
CA CYS A 403 21.08 -11.34 3.27
C CYS A 403 20.48 -12.64 2.69
N LYS A 404 21.32 -13.67 2.52
CA LYS A 404 20.95 -14.92 1.84
C LYS A 404 19.99 -15.79 2.66
N GLY A 405 19.90 -15.58 3.97
CA GLY A 405 19.05 -16.33 4.91
C GLY A 405 17.60 -15.95 4.85
N LEU A 406 17.28 -14.70 4.45
CA LEU A 406 15.97 -14.06 4.55
C LEU A 406 14.92 -14.86 3.77
N LYS A 407 13.81 -15.21 4.44
CA LYS A 407 12.68 -15.98 3.91
C LYS A 407 11.43 -15.12 3.78
N ASN A 408 11.14 -14.31 4.80
CA ASN A 408 10.00 -13.43 4.89
C ASN A 408 10.48 -11.99 5.11
N LEU A 409 9.88 -11.04 4.42
CA LEU A 409 10.24 -9.63 4.50
C LEU A 409 8.99 -8.78 4.40
N ARG A 410 8.79 -7.93 5.42
CA ARG A 410 7.79 -6.87 5.40
C ARG A 410 8.49 -5.53 5.45
N ILE A 411 8.14 -4.65 4.54
CA ILE A 411 8.67 -3.28 4.47
C ILE A 411 7.49 -2.31 4.41
N SER A 412 7.39 -1.45 5.42
CA SER A 412 6.51 -0.28 5.42
C SER A 412 7.38 0.98 5.49
N SER A 413 7.44 1.73 4.39
CA SER A 413 8.29 2.92 4.29
C SER A 413 7.77 3.97 3.31
N GLY A 414 7.38 5.11 3.83
CA GLY A 414 7.01 6.29 3.03
C GLY A 414 8.19 6.95 2.30
N GLY A 415 9.44 6.67 2.69
CA GLY A 415 10.67 7.31 2.16
C GLY A 415 11.40 6.56 1.06
N LEU A 416 11.22 5.25 0.96
CA LEU A 416 12.03 4.36 0.14
C LEU A 416 11.81 4.56 -1.37
N LYS A 417 12.87 4.78 -2.12
CA LYS A 417 12.81 4.98 -3.58
C LYS A 417 13.33 3.79 -4.38
N LYS A 418 14.20 2.97 -3.80
CA LYS A 418 14.83 1.82 -4.45
C LYS A 418 14.90 0.67 -3.47
N LEU A 419 14.63 -0.53 -3.95
CA LEU A 419 14.76 -1.76 -3.18
C LEU A 419 15.41 -2.84 -4.04
N ASN A 420 16.53 -3.38 -3.57
CA ASN A 420 17.25 -4.45 -4.25
C ASN A 420 17.34 -5.69 -3.36
N LEU A 421 16.59 -6.73 -3.70
CA LEU A 421 16.51 -7.99 -2.98
C LEU A 421 17.10 -9.18 -3.79
N GLN A 422 17.87 -8.92 -4.84
CA GLN A 422 18.34 -9.97 -5.75
C GLN A 422 19.21 -11.04 -5.06
N GLU A 423 19.95 -10.67 -4.02
CA GLU A 423 20.81 -11.57 -3.27
C GLU A 423 20.11 -12.32 -2.13
N CYS A 424 18.89 -11.92 -1.77
CA CYS A 424 18.07 -12.61 -0.78
C CYS A 424 17.55 -13.93 -1.36
N SER A 425 18.44 -14.88 -1.59
CA SER A 425 18.19 -16.08 -2.40
C SER A 425 17.20 -17.09 -1.81
N LYS A 426 16.89 -16.98 -0.50
CA LYS A 426 15.88 -17.78 0.20
C LYS A 426 14.55 -17.04 0.37
N LEU A 427 14.46 -15.76 0.00
CA LEU A 427 13.25 -14.97 0.17
C LEU A 427 12.11 -15.55 -0.68
N LYS A 428 11.02 -15.86 0.00
CA LYS A 428 9.82 -16.44 -0.57
C LYS A 428 8.64 -15.47 -0.50
N GLU A 429 8.53 -14.72 0.58
CA GLU A 429 7.42 -13.83 0.85
C GLU A 429 7.90 -12.40 1.04
N LEU A 430 7.23 -11.48 0.38
CA LEU A 430 7.48 -10.05 0.46
C LEU A 430 6.15 -9.31 0.64
N GLU A 431 6.06 -8.53 1.69
CA GLU A 431 5.00 -7.54 1.89
C GLU A 431 5.63 -6.15 1.79
N LEU A 432 5.10 -5.29 0.94
CA LEU A 432 5.74 -4.05 0.56
C LEU A 432 4.77 -2.88 0.51
N ASN A 433 4.84 -2.04 1.53
CA ASN A 433 4.20 -0.73 1.58
C ASN A 433 5.26 0.35 1.33
N ALA A 434 5.34 0.86 0.11
CA ALA A 434 6.40 1.80 -0.26
C ALA A 434 5.91 2.85 -1.27
N GLY A 435 5.16 3.81 -0.77
CA GLY A 435 4.49 4.86 -1.57
C GLY A 435 5.41 5.75 -2.41
N LYS A 436 6.75 5.69 -2.27
CA LYS A 436 7.71 6.43 -3.11
C LYS A 436 8.61 5.53 -3.97
N LEU A 437 8.39 4.22 -3.95
CA LEU A 437 9.23 3.27 -4.66
C LEU A 437 9.13 3.41 -6.18
N THR A 438 10.27 3.48 -6.85
CA THR A 438 10.38 3.61 -8.32
C THR A 438 11.27 2.56 -8.97
N ASP A 439 12.08 1.84 -8.18
CA ASP A 439 12.99 0.77 -8.65
C ASP A 439 12.94 -0.40 -7.68
N LEU A 440 12.44 -1.54 -8.15
CA LEU A 440 12.30 -2.77 -7.39
C LEU A 440 13.02 -3.92 -8.10
N LYS A 441 13.90 -4.60 -7.38
CA LYS A 441 14.59 -5.81 -7.85
C LYS A 441 14.34 -6.95 -6.87
N LEU A 442 13.71 -8.01 -7.34
CA LEU A 442 13.31 -9.16 -6.55
C LEU A 442 14.24 -10.37 -6.78
N PRO A 443 14.31 -11.30 -5.83
CA PRO A 443 15.05 -12.55 -6.00
C PRO A 443 14.28 -13.54 -6.89
N LYS A 444 15.02 -14.46 -7.52
CA LYS A 444 14.42 -15.43 -8.49
C LYS A 444 13.44 -16.41 -7.88
N LYS A 445 13.50 -16.66 -6.56
CA LYS A 445 12.73 -17.70 -5.86
C LYS A 445 11.51 -17.16 -5.13
N ILE A 446 11.19 -15.89 -5.31
CA ILE A 446 10.00 -15.26 -4.70
C ILE A 446 8.74 -16.05 -5.08
N GLN A 447 7.86 -16.29 -4.11
CA GLN A 447 6.65 -17.08 -4.24
C GLN A 447 5.38 -16.24 -3.99
N LYS A 448 5.43 -15.34 -2.99
CA LYS A 448 4.32 -14.50 -2.60
C LYS A 448 4.76 -13.04 -2.50
N ILE A 449 3.95 -12.14 -3.03
CA ILE A 449 4.16 -10.70 -2.92
C ILE A 449 2.82 -10.04 -2.59
N THR A 450 2.83 -9.23 -1.53
CA THR A 450 1.76 -8.28 -1.23
C THR A 450 2.30 -6.87 -1.48
N PHE A 451 1.64 -6.15 -2.34
CA PHE A 451 1.91 -4.74 -2.58
C PHE A 451 0.83 -3.90 -1.90
N GLU A 452 1.25 -3.02 -1.01
CA GLU A 452 0.41 -1.95 -0.52
C GLU A 452 0.68 -0.69 -1.36
N ASN A 453 0.82 0.46 -0.82
CA ASN A 453 0.97 1.71 -1.56
C ASN A 453 2.18 1.74 -2.53
N LEU A 454 1.95 1.95 -3.83
CA LEU A 454 2.98 1.95 -4.87
C LEU A 454 2.97 3.20 -5.75
N LEU A 455 4.15 3.78 -6.04
CA LEU A 455 4.32 4.81 -7.06
C LEU A 455 4.89 4.31 -8.40
N LEU A 456 5.04 3.01 -8.57
CA LEU A 456 5.48 2.42 -9.83
C LEU A 456 4.51 2.76 -10.96
N THR A 457 5.04 3.04 -12.14
CA THR A 457 4.24 3.26 -13.35
C THR A 457 4.00 1.98 -14.14
N SER A 458 4.83 0.98 -13.93
CA SER A 458 4.68 -0.35 -14.54
C SER A 458 5.38 -1.40 -13.67
N LEU A 459 4.78 -2.57 -13.58
CA LEU A 459 5.30 -3.71 -12.85
C LEU A 459 5.40 -4.91 -13.80
N ASP A 460 6.61 -5.48 -13.95
CA ASP A 460 6.84 -6.69 -14.75
C ASP A 460 7.44 -7.80 -13.88
N LEU A 461 6.57 -8.75 -13.50
CA LEU A 461 6.88 -9.90 -12.66
C LEU A 461 7.18 -11.17 -13.48
N SER A 462 7.24 -11.09 -14.80
CA SER A 462 7.37 -12.26 -15.70
C SER A 462 8.70 -13.02 -15.56
N LYS A 463 9.69 -12.44 -14.87
CA LYS A 463 11.00 -13.08 -14.60
C LYS A 463 10.96 -14.08 -13.45
N TYR A 464 9.90 -14.07 -12.64
CA TYR A 464 9.82 -14.80 -11.38
C TYR A 464 8.96 -16.05 -11.54
N ASN A 465 9.54 -17.08 -12.15
CA ASN A 465 8.81 -18.31 -12.54
C ASN A 465 8.33 -19.17 -11.36
N LYS A 466 8.71 -18.83 -10.12
CA LYS A 466 8.24 -19.45 -8.88
C LYS A 466 7.14 -18.66 -8.19
N LEU A 467 6.80 -17.48 -8.71
CA LEU A 467 5.78 -16.61 -8.15
C LEU A 467 4.41 -17.28 -8.28
N GLU A 468 3.76 -17.47 -7.14
CA GLU A 468 2.50 -18.17 -6.99
C GLU A 468 1.34 -17.24 -6.61
N GLU A 469 1.63 -16.22 -5.82
CA GLU A 469 0.62 -15.33 -5.26
C GLU A 469 1.04 -13.87 -5.36
N VAL A 470 0.14 -13.03 -5.81
CA VAL A 470 0.30 -11.58 -5.89
C VAL A 470 -0.96 -10.92 -5.37
N TYR A 471 -0.79 -10.11 -4.34
CA TYR A 471 -1.84 -9.31 -3.71
C TYR A 471 -1.53 -7.84 -3.88
N PHE A 472 -2.57 -7.06 -4.08
CA PHE A 472 -2.48 -5.61 -4.06
C PHE A 472 -3.43 -5.06 -3.01
N GLU A 473 -2.92 -4.21 -2.13
CA GLU A 473 -3.66 -3.54 -1.07
C GLU A 473 -3.32 -2.03 -1.07
N GLY A 474 -4.23 -1.15 -0.67
CA GLY A 474 -4.01 0.30 -0.63
C GLY A 474 -4.00 1.00 -2.00
N GLU A 475 -3.09 1.94 -2.27
CA GLU A 475 -3.12 2.81 -3.45
C GLU A 475 -1.95 2.58 -4.43
N ALA A 476 -2.24 2.55 -5.72
CA ALA A 476 -1.22 2.63 -6.78
C ALA A 476 -1.60 3.66 -7.87
N PRO A 477 -1.61 4.96 -7.53
CA PRO A 477 -2.19 6.02 -8.35
C PRO A 477 -1.46 6.26 -9.68
N LYS A 478 -0.29 5.65 -9.90
CA LYS A 478 0.50 5.81 -11.12
C LYS A 478 0.63 4.55 -11.96
N LEU A 479 0.15 3.43 -11.45
CA LEU A 479 0.36 2.14 -12.10
C LEU A 479 -0.49 2.02 -13.38
N GLU A 480 0.16 1.98 -14.53
CA GLU A 480 -0.50 1.91 -15.84
C GLU A 480 -0.48 0.50 -16.44
N LYS A 481 0.46 -0.35 -16.01
CA LYS A 481 0.67 -1.66 -16.61
C LYS A 481 1.22 -2.68 -15.64
N ILE A 482 0.59 -3.85 -15.59
CA ILE A 482 1.05 -5.02 -14.86
C ILE A 482 1.30 -6.18 -15.83
N LYS A 483 2.43 -6.87 -15.67
CA LYS A 483 2.74 -8.12 -16.34
C LYS A 483 3.19 -9.16 -15.33
N CYS A 484 2.56 -10.32 -15.38
CA CYS A 484 2.95 -11.51 -14.66
C CYS A 484 2.78 -12.70 -15.57
N VAL A 485 3.67 -12.86 -16.54
CA VAL A 485 3.53 -13.80 -17.66
C VAL A 485 4.40 -15.03 -17.45
N ASN A 486 3.82 -16.23 -17.64
CA ASN A 486 4.56 -17.49 -17.58
C ASN A 486 5.23 -17.74 -16.21
N THR A 487 4.53 -17.43 -15.14
CA THR A 487 4.91 -17.70 -13.76
C THR A 487 4.16 -18.95 -13.24
N SER A 488 4.31 -19.25 -11.95
CA SER A 488 3.53 -20.31 -11.29
C SER A 488 2.24 -19.79 -10.65
N LEU A 489 1.76 -18.63 -11.08
CA LEU A 489 0.69 -17.86 -10.47
C LEU A 489 -0.57 -18.71 -10.26
N LYS A 490 -1.05 -18.72 -9.03
CA LYS A 490 -2.28 -19.36 -8.54
C LYS A 490 -3.33 -18.32 -8.17
N ILE A 491 -2.87 -17.25 -7.52
CA ILE A 491 -3.70 -16.14 -7.01
C ILE A 491 -3.14 -14.82 -7.53
N PHE A 492 -4.03 -13.99 -8.05
CA PHE A 492 -3.78 -12.59 -8.39
C PHE A 492 -4.97 -11.78 -7.88
N ASP A 493 -4.78 -11.15 -6.75
CA ASP A 493 -5.83 -10.49 -6.00
C ASP A 493 -5.64 -8.97 -6.03
N VAL A 494 -6.70 -8.26 -6.36
CA VAL A 494 -6.76 -6.79 -6.38
C VAL A 494 -8.00 -6.25 -5.64
N ASP A 495 -8.72 -7.12 -4.93
CA ASP A 495 -10.03 -6.78 -4.36
C ASP A 495 -9.96 -5.80 -3.19
N ARG A 496 -8.80 -5.66 -2.57
CA ARG A 496 -8.56 -4.74 -1.44
C ARG A 496 -8.07 -3.37 -1.87
N PHE A 497 -8.04 -3.12 -3.16
CA PHE A 497 -7.56 -1.85 -3.72
C PHE A 497 -8.68 -0.81 -3.76
N GLU A 498 -8.46 0.34 -3.14
CA GLU A 498 -9.42 1.42 -3.23
C GLU A 498 -9.51 1.98 -4.65
N LYS A 499 -8.43 2.14 -5.41
CA LYS A 499 -8.49 2.62 -6.81
C LYS A 499 -7.20 2.38 -7.61
N LEU A 500 -7.22 1.44 -8.55
CA LEU A 500 -6.24 1.34 -9.64
C LEU A 500 -6.63 2.25 -10.85
N GLU A 501 -6.85 3.52 -10.60
CA GLU A 501 -7.42 4.45 -11.59
C GLU A 501 -6.63 4.57 -12.89
N LYS A 502 -5.34 4.29 -12.88
CA LYS A 502 -4.49 4.43 -14.07
C LYS A 502 -4.14 3.14 -14.76
N LEU A 503 -4.53 2.01 -14.20
CA LEU A 503 -4.25 0.73 -14.81
C LEU A 503 -5.00 0.59 -16.17
N ARG A 504 -4.26 0.29 -17.23
CA ARG A 504 -4.78 0.16 -18.60
C ARG A 504 -4.49 -1.17 -19.22
N GLU A 505 -3.43 -1.83 -18.79
CA GLU A 505 -2.99 -3.10 -19.35
C GLU A 505 -2.64 -4.08 -18.22
N LEU A 506 -3.27 -5.26 -18.28
CA LEU A 506 -2.98 -6.38 -17.40
C LEU A 506 -2.68 -7.61 -18.27
N ASP A 507 -1.48 -8.18 -18.12
CA ASP A 507 -1.06 -9.39 -18.82
C ASP A 507 -0.66 -10.48 -17.82
N LEU A 508 -1.56 -11.46 -17.65
CA LEU A 508 -1.38 -12.64 -16.82
C LEU A 508 -1.29 -13.92 -17.68
N SER A 509 -0.91 -13.81 -18.94
CA SER A 509 -0.91 -14.93 -19.88
C SER A 509 0.08 -16.05 -19.49
N ASN A 510 -0.22 -17.27 -19.94
CA ASN A 510 0.56 -18.49 -19.71
C ASN A 510 0.69 -18.95 -18.25
N ASN A 511 -0.18 -18.48 -17.34
CA ASN A 511 -0.23 -18.92 -15.95
C ASN A 511 -1.14 -20.15 -15.83
N LYS A 512 -0.55 -21.31 -15.98
CA LYS A 512 -1.29 -22.59 -16.04
C LYS A 512 -2.00 -22.99 -14.74
N TYR A 513 -1.59 -22.41 -13.60
CA TYR A 513 -2.15 -22.74 -12.27
C TYR A 513 -3.23 -21.76 -11.81
N LEU A 514 -3.35 -20.62 -12.50
CA LEU A 514 -4.37 -19.59 -12.18
C LEU A 514 -5.76 -20.17 -12.43
N LYS A 515 -6.58 -20.16 -11.38
CA LYS A 515 -7.94 -20.71 -11.39
C LYS A 515 -9.00 -19.61 -11.53
N GLU A 516 -8.75 -18.46 -10.95
CA GLU A 516 -9.67 -17.35 -10.84
C GLU A 516 -8.96 -16.05 -11.22
N ALA A 517 -9.67 -15.16 -11.86
CA ALA A 517 -9.22 -13.82 -12.23
C ALA A 517 -10.43 -12.89 -12.13
N GLU A 518 -10.64 -12.38 -10.95
CA GLU A 518 -11.76 -11.53 -10.58
C GLU A 518 -11.26 -10.11 -10.32
N PHE A 519 -11.87 -9.14 -10.99
CA PHE A 519 -11.51 -7.72 -10.94
C PHE A 519 -12.74 -6.86 -10.71
N ALA A 520 -13.67 -7.42 -9.95
CA ALA A 520 -14.94 -6.81 -9.64
C ALA A 520 -15.10 -6.79 -8.11
N ALA A 521 -15.34 -5.63 -7.54
CA ALA A 521 -15.64 -5.56 -6.13
C ALA A 521 -17.00 -6.20 -5.83
N TYR A 522 -17.02 -7.19 -4.95
CA TYR A 522 -18.24 -7.77 -4.40
C TYR A 522 -18.59 -7.01 -3.11
N GLY A 523 -19.57 -6.10 -3.18
CA GLY A 523 -20.16 -5.43 -2.01
C GLY A 523 -21.61 -5.83 -1.83
N TYR A 524 -22.04 -5.96 -0.57
CA TYR A 524 -23.47 -6.04 -0.24
C TYR A 524 -24.09 -4.66 -0.52
N GLY A 525 -24.64 -4.49 -1.74
CA GLY A 525 -25.30 -3.28 -2.15
C GLY A 525 -25.10 -2.94 -3.62
N THR A 526 -26.01 -2.17 -4.19
CA THR A 526 -26.12 -1.87 -5.63
C THR A 526 -25.06 -0.89 -6.18
N TYR A 527 -24.18 -0.37 -5.35
CA TYR A 527 -23.22 0.68 -5.72
C TYR A 527 -21.80 0.34 -5.23
N VAL A 528 -21.11 -0.56 -5.94
CA VAL A 528 -19.68 -0.74 -5.75
C VAL A 528 -18.96 -0.27 -7.01
N ASP A 529 -18.05 0.68 -6.84
CA ASP A 529 -17.22 1.18 -7.93
C ASP A 529 -16.26 0.08 -8.43
N PRO A 530 -15.98 0.06 -9.73
CA PRO A 530 -15.06 -0.94 -10.29
C PRO A 530 -13.63 -0.74 -9.74
N VAL A 531 -12.99 -1.82 -9.33
CA VAL A 531 -11.61 -1.84 -8.83
C VAL A 531 -10.62 -1.30 -9.87
N ILE A 532 -10.88 -1.55 -11.16
CA ILE A 532 -10.02 -1.13 -12.28
C ILE A 532 -10.80 -0.35 -13.36
N PRO A 533 -11.30 0.86 -13.04
CA PRO A 533 -12.26 1.59 -13.88
C PRO A 533 -11.71 2.00 -15.27
N ASN A 534 -10.40 2.06 -15.41
CA ASN A 534 -9.73 2.55 -16.61
C ASN A 534 -9.00 1.48 -17.42
N ILE A 535 -9.17 0.21 -17.06
CA ILE A 535 -8.57 -0.91 -17.79
C ILE A 535 -9.00 -0.92 -19.24
N GLU A 536 -8.08 -1.10 -20.16
CA GLU A 536 -8.35 -1.16 -21.59
C GLU A 536 -8.11 -2.56 -22.18
N ARG A 537 -7.18 -3.32 -21.60
CA ARG A 537 -6.78 -4.64 -22.11
C ARG A 537 -6.42 -5.60 -20.98
N ILE A 538 -6.97 -6.80 -21.03
CA ILE A 538 -6.63 -7.92 -20.17
C ILE A 538 -6.20 -9.10 -21.05
N ASN A 539 -5.05 -9.71 -20.76
CA ASN A 539 -4.56 -10.89 -21.44
C ASN A 539 -4.40 -12.05 -20.46
N LEU A 540 -5.23 -13.08 -20.62
CA LEU A 540 -5.25 -14.31 -19.85
C LEU A 540 -5.00 -15.53 -20.75
N SER A 541 -4.44 -15.32 -21.96
CA SER A 541 -4.24 -16.40 -22.91
C SER A 541 -3.39 -17.53 -22.32
N ASN A 542 -3.79 -18.77 -22.58
CA ASN A 542 -3.15 -20.00 -22.11
C ASN A 542 -3.18 -20.22 -20.59
N CYS A 543 -4.05 -19.53 -19.84
CA CYS A 543 -4.37 -19.88 -18.47
C CYS A 543 -5.30 -21.11 -18.48
N LYS A 544 -4.70 -22.28 -18.67
CA LYS A 544 -5.46 -23.53 -18.99
C LYS A 544 -6.38 -23.97 -17.87
N ASN A 545 -6.09 -23.64 -16.61
CA ASN A 545 -6.91 -24.02 -15.46
C ASN A 545 -7.88 -22.93 -15.00
N LEU A 546 -7.93 -21.80 -15.70
CA LEU A 546 -8.84 -20.71 -15.38
C LEU A 546 -10.28 -21.21 -15.45
N LYS A 547 -11.00 -21.07 -14.32
CA LYS A 547 -12.41 -21.44 -14.15
C LYS A 547 -13.30 -20.20 -14.15
N THR A 548 -12.86 -19.14 -13.50
CA THR A 548 -13.63 -17.89 -13.33
C THR A 548 -12.86 -16.72 -13.92
N PHE A 549 -13.55 -15.92 -14.70
CA PHE A 549 -13.12 -14.58 -15.10
C PHE A 549 -14.26 -13.60 -14.90
N ALA A 550 -14.06 -12.61 -14.04
CA ALA A 550 -15.00 -11.53 -13.81
C ALA A 550 -14.31 -10.16 -13.91
N CYS A 551 -14.89 -9.28 -14.73
CA CYS A 551 -14.46 -7.89 -14.85
C CYS A 551 -15.65 -7.06 -15.35
N HIS A 552 -16.59 -6.74 -14.46
CA HIS A 552 -17.78 -5.97 -14.80
C HIS A 552 -17.62 -4.47 -14.48
N LYS A 553 -18.52 -3.64 -14.99
CA LYS A 553 -18.52 -2.17 -14.83
C LYS A 553 -17.19 -1.49 -15.22
N ALA A 554 -16.45 -2.08 -16.16
CA ALA A 554 -15.21 -1.52 -16.71
C ALA A 554 -15.43 -0.96 -18.14
N PRO A 555 -16.03 0.22 -18.31
CA PRO A 555 -16.51 0.71 -19.61
C PRO A 555 -15.39 1.03 -20.62
N LYS A 556 -14.13 1.10 -20.16
CA LYS A 556 -12.96 1.32 -21.01
C LYS A 556 -12.31 0.02 -21.50
N LEU A 557 -12.70 -1.12 -20.95
CA LEU A 557 -12.19 -2.43 -21.36
C LEU A 557 -12.65 -2.73 -22.78
N LYS A 558 -11.70 -2.90 -23.69
CA LYS A 558 -11.95 -3.13 -25.13
C LYS A 558 -11.60 -4.52 -25.58
N THR A 559 -10.63 -5.13 -24.92
CA THR A 559 -10.12 -6.45 -25.30
C THR A 559 -9.81 -7.31 -24.10
N VAL A 560 -10.37 -8.50 -24.10
CA VAL A 560 -10.02 -9.60 -23.20
C VAL A 560 -9.56 -10.77 -24.05
N ASN A 561 -8.35 -11.26 -23.82
CA ASN A 561 -7.82 -12.41 -24.53
C ASN A 561 -7.87 -13.66 -23.63
N LEU A 562 -8.83 -14.53 -23.89
CA LEU A 562 -9.07 -15.80 -23.19
C LEU A 562 -8.67 -17.01 -24.05
N THR A 563 -7.85 -16.83 -25.10
CA THR A 563 -7.41 -17.93 -25.98
C THR A 563 -6.70 -18.99 -25.15
N GLY A 564 -7.18 -20.24 -25.21
CA GLY A 564 -6.60 -21.36 -24.46
C GLY A 564 -7.14 -21.58 -23.06
N CYS A 565 -8.06 -20.75 -22.55
CA CYS A 565 -8.75 -20.92 -21.26
C CYS A 565 -9.91 -21.92 -21.38
N VAL A 566 -9.59 -23.17 -21.73
CA VAL A 566 -10.59 -24.19 -22.10
C VAL A 566 -11.42 -24.73 -20.92
N ASN A 567 -11.00 -24.42 -19.70
CA ASN A 567 -11.67 -24.89 -18.48
C ASN A 567 -12.63 -23.84 -17.87
N LEU A 568 -12.84 -22.73 -18.55
CA LEU A 568 -13.68 -21.65 -18.06
C LEU A 568 -15.12 -22.12 -17.83
N THR A 569 -15.59 -21.91 -16.61
CA THR A 569 -16.95 -22.23 -16.13
C THR A 569 -17.79 -20.97 -15.89
N GLU A 570 -17.15 -19.87 -15.57
CA GLU A 570 -17.79 -18.58 -15.33
C GLU A 570 -17.08 -17.45 -16.08
N LEU A 571 -17.88 -16.63 -16.77
CA LEU A 571 -17.42 -15.47 -17.54
C LEU A 571 -18.36 -14.30 -17.28
N ASP A 572 -17.86 -13.27 -16.60
CA ASP A 572 -18.59 -12.02 -16.39
C ASP A 572 -17.82 -10.84 -16.99
N VAL A 573 -18.42 -10.22 -17.97
CA VAL A 573 -17.93 -9.01 -18.65
C VAL A 573 -19.05 -7.98 -18.83
N ALA A 574 -19.99 -7.98 -17.89
CA ALA A 574 -21.13 -7.07 -17.94
C ALA A 574 -20.70 -5.60 -17.81
N TYR A 575 -21.37 -4.72 -18.55
CA TYR A 575 -21.13 -3.27 -18.53
C TYR A 575 -19.68 -2.87 -18.84
N THR A 576 -19.07 -3.57 -19.81
CA THR A 576 -17.73 -3.24 -20.32
C THR A 576 -17.80 -2.66 -21.74
N GLY A 577 -16.65 -2.39 -22.33
CA GLY A 577 -16.54 -1.99 -23.74
C GLY A 577 -16.07 -3.12 -24.67
N VAL A 578 -16.11 -4.37 -24.19
CA VAL A 578 -15.49 -5.51 -24.90
C VAL A 578 -16.15 -5.86 -26.23
N GLY A 579 -17.38 -5.56 -26.42
CA GLY A 579 -18.11 -5.97 -27.60
C GLY A 579 -18.45 -7.47 -27.58
N SER A 580 -17.93 -8.30 -28.47
CA SER A 580 -18.21 -9.73 -28.49
C SER A 580 -17.01 -10.58 -28.14
N ILE A 581 -17.21 -11.62 -27.33
CA ILE A 581 -16.24 -12.68 -27.04
C ILE A 581 -16.72 -13.96 -27.73
N ASP A 582 -15.82 -14.67 -28.42
CA ASP A 582 -16.13 -16.00 -29.00
C ASP A 582 -16.11 -17.05 -27.87
N ILE A 583 -17.29 -17.29 -27.28
CA ILE A 583 -17.48 -18.27 -26.21
C ILE A 583 -17.58 -19.71 -26.73
N SER A 584 -17.60 -19.95 -28.05
CA SER A 584 -17.74 -21.28 -28.64
C SER A 584 -16.66 -22.29 -28.21
N LYS A 585 -15.54 -21.80 -27.73
CA LYS A 585 -14.38 -22.58 -27.21
C LYS A 585 -14.55 -23.00 -25.74
N PHE A 586 -15.42 -22.36 -24.99
CA PHE A 586 -15.59 -22.59 -23.54
C PHE A 586 -16.70 -23.64 -23.32
N LYS A 587 -16.39 -24.91 -23.58
CA LYS A 587 -17.37 -26.00 -23.52
C LYS A 587 -17.87 -26.33 -22.10
N LYS A 588 -17.17 -25.84 -21.07
CA LYS A 588 -17.51 -26.04 -19.67
C LYS A 588 -18.29 -24.86 -19.05
N LEU A 589 -18.55 -23.82 -19.84
CA LEU A 589 -19.19 -22.59 -19.37
C LEU A 589 -20.58 -22.88 -18.81
N VAL A 590 -20.80 -22.47 -17.58
CA VAL A 590 -22.02 -22.60 -16.78
C VAL A 590 -22.70 -21.24 -16.62
N THR A 591 -21.92 -20.20 -16.36
CA THR A 591 -22.38 -18.82 -16.16
C THR A 591 -21.78 -17.89 -17.20
N TYR A 592 -22.62 -17.16 -17.92
CA TYR A 592 -22.17 -16.09 -18.80
C TYR A 592 -22.98 -14.81 -18.57
N ARG A 593 -22.29 -13.77 -18.09
CA ARG A 593 -22.85 -12.41 -17.90
C ARG A 593 -22.17 -11.46 -18.87
N CYS A 594 -22.95 -10.86 -19.77
CA CYS A 594 -22.46 -9.92 -20.77
C CYS A 594 -23.43 -8.74 -20.97
N ALA A 595 -24.16 -8.40 -19.92
CA ALA A 595 -25.09 -7.28 -19.91
C ALA A 595 -24.41 -5.95 -20.33
N GLY A 596 -25.15 -5.05 -20.96
CA GLY A 596 -24.74 -3.66 -21.21
C GLY A 596 -23.55 -3.46 -22.15
N ASN A 597 -23.23 -4.42 -23.04
CA ASN A 597 -22.04 -4.38 -23.91
C ASN A 597 -22.31 -3.96 -25.38
N ASN A 598 -23.51 -3.49 -25.70
CA ASN A 598 -23.93 -3.13 -27.08
C ASN A 598 -23.77 -4.28 -28.08
N LEU A 599 -23.91 -5.54 -27.63
CA LEU A 599 -23.82 -6.73 -28.45
C LEU A 599 -24.96 -6.73 -29.46
N THR A 600 -24.66 -7.03 -30.74
CA THR A 600 -25.66 -7.17 -31.82
C THR A 600 -25.86 -8.62 -32.22
N LYS A 601 -25.00 -9.53 -31.77
CA LYS A 601 -25.04 -10.98 -32.01
C LYS A 601 -24.44 -11.70 -30.80
N LEU A 602 -25.04 -12.84 -30.49
CA LEU A 602 -24.54 -13.76 -29.47
C LEU A 602 -24.86 -15.20 -29.92
N ASP A 603 -23.86 -16.09 -29.90
CA ASP A 603 -24.02 -17.51 -30.18
C ASP A 603 -23.68 -18.33 -28.94
N VAL A 604 -24.67 -18.91 -28.29
CA VAL A 604 -24.57 -19.79 -27.12
C VAL A 604 -24.74 -21.26 -27.47
N THR A 605 -24.96 -21.60 -28.76
CA THR A 605 -25.33 -22.95 -29.22
C THR A 605 -24.30 -24.03 -28.95
N LYS A 606 -23.04 -23.65 -28.65
CA LYS A 606 -21.94 -24.56 -28.32
C LYS A 606 -21.74 -24.73 -26.81
N ASN A 607 -22.41 -23.95 -25.97
CA ASN A 607 -22.23 -23.91 -24.51
C ASN A 607 -23.35 -24.70 -23.82
N LYS A 608 -23.41 -26.02 -24.07
CA LYS A 608 -24.48 -26.89 -23.59
C LYS A 608 -24.62 -27.01 -22.07
N LYS A 609 -23.61 -26.59 -21.31
CA LYS A 609 -23.61 -26.62 -19.81
C LYS A 609 -24.10 -25.30 -19.19
N LEU A 610 -24.46 -24.34 -20.03
CA LEU A 610 -24.90 -23.02 -19.58
C LEU A 610 -26.17 -23.13 -18.76
N ARG A 611 -26.12 -22.58 -17.50
CA ARG A 611 -27.24 -22.51 -16.57
C ARG A 611 -27.69 -21.06 -16.39
N THR A 612 -26.77 -20.13 -16.38
CA THR A 612 -27.06 -18.69 -16.20
C THR A 612 -26.60 -17.92 -17.44
N LEU A 613 -27.51 -17.19 -18.02
CA LEU A 613 -27.27 -16.28 -19.14
C LEU A 613 -27.87 -14.91 -18.83
N ASP A 614 -27.02 -13.93 -18.58
CA ASP A 614 -27.39 -12.52 -18.50
C ASP A 614 -26.82 -11.77 -19.71
N CYS A 615 -27.67 -11.41 -20.63
CA CYS A 615 -27.33 -10.58 -21.78
C CYS A 615 -28.27 -9.40 -21.97
N GLN A 616 -28.89 -8.96 -20.83
CA GLN A 616 -29.75 -7.77 -20.81
C GLN A 616 -29.01 -6.50 -21.30
N LYS A 617 -29.76 -5.45 -21.62
CA LYS A 617 -29.24 -4.13 -22.02
C LYS A 617 -28.22 -4.18 -23.14
N ASN A 618 -28.47 -5.03 -24.12
CA ASN A 618 -27.70 -5.14 -25.35
C ASN A 618 -28.49 -4.67 -26.57
N ARG A 619 -28.11 -5.11 -27.75
CA ARG A 619 -28.78 -4.80 -29.03
C ARG A 619 -28.98 -6.04 -29.88
N LEU A 620 -29.25 -7.16 -29.18
CA LEU A 620 -29.47 -8.45 -29.82
C LEU A 620 -30.79 -8.42 -30.59
N LYS A 621 -30.75 -8.83 -31.82
CA LYS A 621 -31.93 -8.95 -32.71
C LYS A 621 -32.41 -10.39 -32.88
N TYR A 622 -31.57 -11.33 -32.52
CA TYR A 622 -31.82 -12.76 -32.55
C TYR A 622 -30.92 -13.48 -31.56
N LEU A 623 -31.49 -14.49 -30.90
CA LEU A 623 -30.77 -15.36 -29.96
C LEU A 623 -31.35 -16.77 -30.09
N ASP A 624 -30.51 -17.76 -30.42
CA ASP A 624 -30.92 -19.17 -30.52
C ASP A 624 -30.65 -19.89 -29.20
N LEU A 625 -31.72 -20.16 -28.44
CA LEU A 625 -31.69 -20.86 -27.15
C LEU A 625 -32.10 -22.33 -27.24
N ARG A 626 -32.51 -22.84 -28.40
CA ARG A 626 -33.04 -24.20 -28.55
C ARG A 626 -32.08 -25.32 -28.14
N LYS A 627 -30.78 -25.08 -28.08
CA LYS A 627 -29.73 -26.01 -27.61
C LYS A 627 -29.26 -25.79 -26.18
N SER A 628 -29.80 -24.80 -25.49
CA SER A 628 -29.40 -24.38 -24.16
C SER A 628 -30.36 -24.94 -23.09
N THR A 629 -30.57 -26.26 -23.13
CA THR A 629 -31.61 -26.99 -22.36
C THR A 629 -31.36 -26.98 -20.84
N ASN A 630 -30.17 -26.64 -20.39
CA ASN A 630 -29.78 -26.59 -18.96
C ASN A 630 -29.94 -25.20 -18.34
N LEU A 631 -30.46 -24.21 -19.08
CA LEU A 631 -30.64 -22.88 -18.54
C LEU A 631 -31.67 -22.86 -17.41
N THR A 632 -31.31 -22.25 -16.28
CA THR A 632 -32.17 -22.02 -15.11
C THR A 632 -32.41 -20.53 -14.86
N ASN A 633 -31.50 -19.69 -15.28
CA ASN A 633 -31.55 -18.24 -15.08
C ASN A 633 -31.27 -17.51 -16.39
N ILE A 634 -32.22 -16.69 -16.84
CA ILE A 634 -32.12 -15.99 -18.13
C ILE A 634 -32.54 -14.52 -17.97
N GLU A 635 -31.65 -13.59 -18.30
CA GLU A 635 -31.98 -12.17 -18.38
C GLU A 635 -31.70 -11.66 -19.82
N LEU A 636 -32.77 -11.34 -20.52
CA LEU A 636 -32.74 -10.86 -21.93
C LEU A 636 -33.32 -9.45 -22.06
N ASN A 637 -33.85 -8.85 -21.00
CA ASN A 637 -34.55 -7.56 -21.05
C ASN A 637 -33.68 -6.45 -21.67
N ASP A 638 -34.36 -5.43 -22.20
CA ASP A 638 -33.71 -4.27 -22.82
C ASP A 638 -32.83 -4.63 -24.04
N ASN A 639 -33.36 -5.50 -24.93
CA ASN A 639 -32.73 -5.86 -26.21
C ASN A 639 -33.57 -5.43 -27.40
N GLU A 640 -33.17 -5.85 -28.62
CA GLU A 640 -33.87 -5.64 -29.86
C GLU A 640 -34.41 -6.97 -30.41
N LEU A 641 -34.68 -7.99 -29.54
CA LEU A 641 -35.19 -9.29 -29.97
C LEU A 641 -36.58 -9.15 -30.54
N THR A 642 -36.87 -9.96 -31.59
CA THR A 642 -38.19 -10.05 -32.22
C THR A 642 -38.88 -11.37 -31.92
N SER A 643 -38.13 -12.35 -31.44
CA SER A 643 -38.60 -13.66 -30.99
C SER A 643 -37.46 -14.39 -30.29
N PHE A 644 -37.79 -15.38 -29.51
CA PHE A 644 -36.92 -16.46 -29.06
C PHE A 644 -37.74 -17.70 -28.74
N ASP A 645 -37.07 -18.83 -28.55
CA ASP A 645 -37.71 -20.12 -28.28
C ASP A 645 -37.00 -20.79 -27.11
N ILE A 646 -37.71 -20.97 -26.02
CA ILE A 646 -37.29 -21.63 -24.78
C ILE A 646 -38.09 -22.90 -24.50
N SER A 647 -38.85 -23.43 -25.47
CA SER A 647 -39.70 -24.61 -25.35
C SER A 647 -38.96 -25.87 -24.86
N ASN A 648 -37.63 -25.94 -25.08
CA ASN A 648 -36.75 -27.03 -24.67
C ASN A 648 -36.11 -26.80 -23.29
N ILE A 649 -36.47 -25.74 -22.56
CA ILE A 649 -35.94 -25.41 -21.24
C ILE A 649 -36.99 -25.73 -20.19
N SER A 650 -36.79 -26.80 -19.43
CA SER A 650 -37.78 -27.27 -18.44
C SER A 650 -37.53 -26.78 -17.01
N GLY A 651 -36.32 -26.30 -16.75
CA GLY A 651 -35.87 -25.95 -15.39
C GLY A 651 -35.70 -24.45 -15.16
N LEU A 652 -36.48 -23.59 -15.82
CA LEU A 652 -36.34 -22.15 -15.71
C LEU A 652 -36.87 -21.66 -14.33
N GLY A 653 -35.98 -21.16 -13.49
CA GLY A 653 -36.30 -20.65 -12.15
C GLY A 653 -36.37 -19.12 -12.08
N TRP A 654 -35.46 -18.42 -12.79
CA TRP A 654 -35.41 -16.96 -12.82
C TRP A 654 -35.32 -16.44 -14.25
N TYR A 655 -36.12 -15.45 -14.58
CA TYR A 655 -36.13 -14.86 -15.92
C TYR A 655 -36.58 -13.41 -15.96
N LYS A 656 -36.00 -12.64 -16.91
CA LYS A 656 -36.42 -11.30 -17.29
C LYS A 656 -36.33 -11.12 -18.76
N PHE A 657 -37.45 -10.86 -19.42
CA PHE A 657 -37.56 -10.80 -20.87
C PHE A 657 -38.08 -9.45 -21.42
N ASP A 658 -38.43 -8.54 -20.56
CA ASP A 658 -39.12 -7.28 -20.85
C ASP A 658 -38.34 -6.36 -21.77
N ASN A 659 -39.01 -5.31 -22.27
CA ASN A 659 -38.40 -4.21 -23.01
C ASN A 659 -37.65 -4.63 -24.29
N GLN A 660 -38.26 -5.53 -25.10
CA GLN A 660 -37.71 -5.92 -26.40
C GLN A 660 -38.18 -4.94 -27.48
N TYR A 661 -37.30 -4.00 -27.88
CA TYR A 661 -37.66 -2.96 -28.85
C TYR A 661 -36.85 -3.07 -30.13
N TYR A 662 -37.35 -3.78 -31.14
CA TYR A 662 -36.75 -3.86 -32.47
C TYR A 662 -37.01 -2.57 -33.23
N THR A 663 -35.94 -1.93 -33.75
CA THR A 663 -36.04 -0.64 -34.41
C THR A 663 -36.10 -0.77 -35.94
N VAL A 664 -37.15 -0.23 -36.54
CA VAL A 664 -37.29 -0.02 -38.01
C VAL A 664 -36.91 1.44 -38.30
N GLU A 665 -35.77 1.63 -38.96
CA GLU A 665 -35.23 2.98 -39.20
C GLU A 665 -36.07 3.83 -40.17
N LYS A 666 -36.88 3.18 -41.01
CA LYS A 666 -37.62 3.88 -42.11
C LYS A 666 -38.88 3.17 -42.54
N GLY A 667 -39.94 3.94 -42.72
CA GLY A 667 -41.23 3.42 -43.25
C GLY A 667 -42.12 2.94 -42.10
N LYS A 668 -43.31 2.46 -42.48
CA LYS A 668 -44.39 2.04 -41.58
C LYS A 668 -44.69 0.56 -41.64
N LYS A 669 -43.88 -0.23 -42.37
CA LYS A 669 -44.10 -1.64 -42.59
C LYS A 669 -42.89 -2.48 -42.33
N ILE A 670 -43.11 -3.66 -41.78
CA ILE A 670 -42.10 -4.70 -41.59
C ILE A 670 -42.69 -6.05 -41.97
N ASP A 671 -41.88 -6.90 -42.58
CA ASP A 671 -42.24 -8.29 -42.88
C ASP A 671 -41.60 -9.19 -41.80
N LEU A 672 -42.39 -9.70 -40.86
CA LEU A 672 -41.95 -10.52 -39.74
C LEU A 672 -41.34 -11.83 -40.18
N ALA A 673 -41.84 -12.44 -41.24
CA ALA A 673 -41.31 -13.69 -41.79
C ALA A 673 -39.85 -13.57 -42.30
N LYS A 674 -39.36 -12.34 -42.52
CA LYS A 674 -37.96 -12.06 -42.90
C LYS A 674 -37.03 -11.82 -41.74
N LEU A 675 -37.55 -11.80 -40.50
CA LEU A 675 -36.73 -11.64 -39.31
C LEU A 675 -36.06 -12.99 -38.98
N PRO A 676 -34.80 -12.97 -38.52
CA PRO A 676 -34.07 -14.20 -38.21
C PRO A 676 -34.78 -15.00 -37.10
N GLY A 677 -35.10 -16.27 -37.39
CA GLY A 677 -35.68 -17.17 -36.39
C GLY A 677 -37.14 -16.92 -36.04
N PHE A 678 -37.83 -16.04 -36.74
CA PHE A 678 -39.23 -15.75 -36.49
C PHE A 678 -40.13 -16.83 -37.08
N ASP A 679 -40.96 -17.42 -36.25
CA ASP A 679 -41.97 -18.40 -36.67
C ASP A 679 -43.35 -17.77 -36.66
N MET A 680 -43.96 -17.67 -37.84
CA MET A 680 -45.27 -17.05 -38.01
C MET A 680 -46.42 -17.81 -37.30
N SER A 681 -46.25 -19.09 -37.00
CA SER A 681 -47.26 -19.88 -36.29
C SER A 681 -47.36 -19.55 -34.80
N LYS A 682 -46.34 -18.87 -34.25
CA LYS A 682 -46.20 -18.52 -32.81
C LYS A 682 -46.65 -17.09 -32.48
N ILE A 683 -47.10 -16.31 -33.48
CA ILE A 683 -47.53 -14.92 -33.22
C ILE A 683 -48.98 -14.89 -32.72
N GLY A 684 -49.20 -14.20 -31.61
CA GLY A 684 -50.47 -13.94 -31.03
C GLY A 684 -51.06 -12.58 -31.41
N GLU A 685 -51.65 -11.89 -30.47
CA GLU A 685 -52.31 -10.59 -30.66
C GLU A 685 -51.32 -9.51 -31.15
N VAL A 686 -51.79 -8.61 -31.99
CA VAL A 686 -51.01 -7.46 -32.50
C VAL A 686 -51.73 -6.16 -32.19
N THR A 687 -51.08 -5.24 -31.49
CA THR A 687 -51.62 -3.92 -31.12
C THR A 687 -50.79 -2.80 -31.76
N GLY A 688 -51.36 -1.64 -31.98
CA GLY A 688 -50.68 -0.48 -32.62
C GLY A 688 -50.41 -0.65 -34.10
N GLY A 689 -50.77 -1.79 -34.72
CA GLY A 689 -50.56 -2.10 -36.11
C GLY A 689 -51.60 -3.06 -36.66
N THR A 690 -51.56 -3.28 -37.98
CA THR A 690 -52.41 -4.26 -38.68
C THR A 690 -51.54 -5.23 -39.50
N ARG A 691 -51.88 -6.53 -39.47
CA ARG A 691 -51.27 -7.54 -40.30
C ARG A 691 -51.93 -7.56 -41.72
N SER A 692 -51.15 -7.86 -42.73
CA SER A 692 -51.68 -8.11 -44.09
C SER A 692 -52.61 -9.34 -44.15
N ASP A 693 -53.28 -9.55 -45.27
CA ASP A 693 -54.06 -10.74 -45.53
C ASP A 693 -55.16 -11.03 -44.51
N GLY A 694 -55.96 -9.96 -44.17
CA GLY A 694 -57.06 -10.05 -43.20
C GLY A 694 -56.65 -10.40 -41.78
N GLY A 695 -55.39 -10.15 -41.38
CA GLY A 695 -54.86 -10.41 -40.01
C GLY A 695 -53.96 -11.66 -39.93
N TYR A 696 -53.76 -12.39 -41.01
CA TYR A 696 -52.97 -13.64 -41.01
C TYR A 696 -51.60 -13.50 -41.70
N GLY A 697 -51.39 -12.43 -42.49
CA GLY A 697 -50.12 -12.24 -43.22
C GLY A 697 -48.94 -11.85 -42.38
N SER A 698 -47.75 -11.93 -42.97
CA SER A 698 -46.48 -11.64 -42.31
C SER A 698 -46.12 -10.15 -42.24
N VAL A 699 -46.75 -9.32 -43.06
CA VAL A 699 -46.46 -7.89 -43.12
C VAL A 699 -47.28 -7.11 -42.10
N VAL A 700 -46.61 -6.51 -41.15
CA VAL A 700 -47.24 -5.63 -40.14
C VAL A 700 -47.09 -4.16 -40.57
N THR A 701 -48.21 -3.43 -40.53
CA THR A 701 -48.27 -2.00 -40.89
C THR A 701 -48.63 -1.20 -39.64
N LEU A 702 -47.81 -0.19 -39.28
CA LEU A 702 -48.06 0.72 -38.18
C LEU A 702 -49.34 1.49 -38.39
N THR A 703 -50.22 1.48 -37.40
CA THR A 703 -51.45 2.29 -37.37
C THR A 703 -51.44 3.31 -36.21
N ASP A 704 -50.78 3.04 -35.15
CA ASP A 704 -50.59 3.98 -34.05
C ASP A 704 -49.54 5.06 -34.38
N LYS A 705 -50.06 6.27 -34.61
CA LYS A 705 -49.22 7.45 -34.91
C LYS A 705 -48.72 8.13 -33.65
N LYS A 706 -49.27 7.81 -32.46
CA LYS A 706 -48.91 8.45 -31.19
C LYS A 706 -47.63 7.86 -30.63
N THR A 707 -47.55 6.56 -30.56
CA THR A 707 -46.38 5.84 -30.02
C THR A 707 -45.36 5.46 -31.10
N ASN A 708 -45.73 5.38 -32.39
CA ASN A 708 -44.94 4.83 -33.48
C ASN A 708 -44.46 3.39 -33.21
N THR A 709 -45.22 2.65 -32.42
CA THR A 709 -44.85 1.29 -31.98
C THR A 709 -45.95 0.31 -32.35
N VAL A 710 -45.55 -0.85 -32.79
CA VAL A 710 -46.41 -2.05 -32.94
C VAL A 710 -45.94 -3.04 -31.90
N SER A 711 -46.84 -3.52 -31.06
CA SER A 711 -46.57 -4.60 -30.11
C SER A 711 -47.28 -5.87 -30.56
N TYR A 712 -46.66 -7.01 -30.26
CA TYR A 712 -47.29 -8.32 -30.53
C TYR A 712 -46.86 -9.32 -29.48
N GLU A 713 -47.73 -10.25 -29.20
CA GLU A 713 -47.46 -11.43 -28.40
C GLU A 713 -46.81 -12.52 -29.26
N TYR A 714 -45.89 -13.26 -28.67
CA TYR A 714 -45.23 -14.39 -29.34
C TYR A 714 -45.07 -15.54 -28.37
N ASP A 715 -45.51 -16.73 -28.75
CA ASP A 715 -45.37 -17.95 -27.95
C ASP A 715 -43.89 -18.36 -27.85
N VAL A 716 -43.29 -18.17 -26.69
CA VAL A 716 -41.88 -18.51 -26.43
C VAL A 716 -41.74 -19.92 -25.84
N GLN A 717 -42.84 -20.48 -25.24
CA GLN A 717 -42.84 -21.82 -24.63
C GLN A 717 -44.26 -22.37 -24.52
N ASN A 718 -44.74 -23.12 -25.57
CA ASN A 718 -45.95 -23.91 -25.50
C ASN A 718 -47.18 -23.27 -24.82
N GLY A 719 -47.54 -22.06 -25.23
CA GLY A 719 -48.61 -21.26 -24.63
C GLY A 719 -48.20 -20.16 -23.67
N TRP A 720 -46.90 -20.01 -23.45
CA TRP A 720 -46.39 -18.83 -22.71
C TRP A 720 -46.04 -17.70 -23.67
N TYR A 721 -46.86 -16.65 -23.65
CA TYR A 721 -46.70 -15.49 -24.54
C TYR A 721 -45.87 -14.38 -23.93
N GLN A 722 -44.85 -13.89 -24.65
CA GLN A 722 -44.05 -12.72 -24.36
C GLN A 722 -44.37 -11.60 -25.33
N THR A 723 -44.49 -10.38 -24.83
CA THR A 723 -44.72 -9.18 -25.65
C THR A 723 -43.42 -8.65 -26.25
N PHE A 724 -43.42 -8.42 -27.56
CA PHE A 724 -42.33 -7.79 -28.31
C PHE A 724 -42.81 -6.50 -28.96
N HIS A 725 -41.89 -5.57 -29.16
CA HIS A 725 -42.19 -4.23 -29.67
C HIS A 725 -41.39 -3.91 -30.91
N ILE A 726 -42.03 -3.37 -31.94
CA ILE A 726 -41.41 -2.82 -33.15
C ILE A 726 -41.59 -1.31 -33.15
N LYS A 727 -40.51 -0.57 -32.93
CA LYS A 727 -40.48 0.88 -32.95
C LYS A 727 -40.07 1.43 -34.30
N PHE A 728 -40.93 2.23 -34.90
CA PHE A 728 -40.68 2.92 -36.19
C PHE A 728 -40.09 4.31 -35.93
N GLU A 729 -38.81 4.50 -36.16
CA GLU A 729 -38.14 5.81 -35.94
C GLU A 729 -38.56 6.87 -36.97
N ASN A 730 -38.95 6.44 -38.17
CA ASN A 730 -39.22 7.36 -39.28
C ASN A 730 -40.46 6.93 -40.05
N PRO A 731 -41.66 6.92 -39.39
CA PRO A 731 -42.87 6.45 -40.04
C PRO A 731 -43.27 7.32 -41.24
N ASP A 732 -42.94 8.62 -41.25
CA ASP A 732 -43.28 9.57 -42.32
C ASP A 732 -42.22 9.70 -43.43
N ASN A 733 -41.38 8.67 -43.64
CA ASN A 733 -40.35 8.66 -44.67
C ASN A 733 -39.25 9.71 -44.53
N LEU A 734 -38.95 10.14 -43.29
CA LEU A 734 -37.76 10.98 -43.03
C LEU A 734 -36.50 10.28 -43.57
N ALA A 735 -35.73 10.96 -44.39
CA ALA A 735 -34.56 10.38 -45.02
C ALA A 735 -33.37 10.31 -44.05
N SER A 736 -32.87 9.09 -43.78
CA SER A 736 -31.68 8.93 -42.92
C SER A 736 -30.39 9.35 -43.64
N ILE A 737 -29.58 10.20 -42.96
CA ILE A 737 -28.26 10.60 -43.48
C ILE A 737 -27.16 9.59 -43.12
N LYS A 738 -27.43 8.49 -42.40
CA LYS A 738 -26.42 7.48 -42.03
C LYS A 738 -25.60 6.98 -43.23
N LYS A 739 -26.22 6.87 -44.39
CA LYS A 739 -25.57 6.48 -45.68
C LYS A 739 -25.18 7.66 -46.57
N ALA A 740 -25.26 8.89 -46.10
CA ALA A 740 -24.87 10.08 -46.85
C ALA A 740 -23.36 10.16 -47.10
N LYS A 741 -22.96 10.58 -48.28
CA LYS A 741 -21.55 10.90 -48.57
C LYS A 741 -21.23 12.24 -47.88
N CYS A 742 -20.41 12.16 -46.83
CA CYS A 742 -19.91 13.34 -46.12
C CYS A 742 -18.47 13.62 -46.53
N THR A 743 -18.18 14.80 -47.03
CA THR A 743 -16.83 15.20 -47.41
C THR A 743 -16.44 16.46 -46.63
N LEU A 744 -15.18 16.52 -46.21
CA LEU A 744 -14.59 17.68 -45.58
C LEU A 744 -13.78 18.44 -46.65
N ASN A 745 -13.88 19.76 -46.68
CA ASN A 745 -13.06 20.57 -47.59
C ASN A 745 -11.56 20.48 -47.33
N LYS A 746 -11.18 20.13 -46.07
CA LYS A 746 -9.80 19.91 -45.68
C LYS A 746 -9.70 18.87 -44.55
N ASN A 747 -8.87 17.84 -44.77
CA ASN A 747 -8.72 16.72 -43.83
C ASN A 747 -7.49 16.84 -42.96
N THR A 748 -6.67 17.89 -43.11
CA THR A 748 -5.42 18.07 -42.36
C THR A 748 -5.16 19.54 -42.10
N TYR A 749 -4.89 19.88 -40.86
CA TYR A 749 -4.56 21.21 -40.39
C TYR A 749 -3.24 21.14 -39.59
N THR A 750 -2.56 22.29 -39.44
CA THR A 750 -1.46 22.43 -38.52
C THR A 750 -1.99 23.12 -37.24
N TYR A 751 -1.50 22.68 -36.13
CA TYR A 751 -1.85 23.23 -34.81
C TYR A 751 -1.34 24.68 -34.68
N ASP A 752 -2.23 25.58 -34.32
CA ASP A 752 -1.95 27.02 -34.08
C ASP A 752 -2.67 27.53 -32.82
N GLY A 753 -3.21 26.61 -31.98
CA GLY A 753 -3.98 26.95 -30.78
C GLY A 753 -5.46 27.30 -31.05
N LYS A 754 -5.87 27.53 -32.29
CA LYS A 754 -7.24 27.89 -32.69
C LYS A 754 -8.04 26.64 -33.11
N ALA A 755 -9.36 26.70 -32.85
CA ALA A 755 -10.25 25.61 -33.23
C ALA A 755 -10.35 25.46 -34.77
N LYS A 756 -10.21 24.24 -35.28
CA LYS A 756 -10.34 23.92 -36.69
C LYS A 756 -11.75 23.45 -36.99
N LYS A 757 -12.44 24.08 -37.92
CA LYS A 757 -13.82 23.79 -38.32
C LYS A 757 -13.89 23.65 -39.86
N PRO A 758 -13.44 22.45 -40.42
CA PRO A 758 -13.58 22.21 -41.84
C PRO A 758 -15.06 22.32 -42.27
N SER A 759 -15.35 22.92 -43.41
CA SER A 759 -16.69 22.88 -43.97
C SER A 759 -17.05 21.48 -44.41
N VAL A 760 -18.30 21.09 -44.17
CA VAL A 760 -18.83 19.76 -44.45
C VAL A 760 -19.80 19.84 -45.60
N THR A 761 -19.61 19.03 -46.63
CA THR A 761 -20.59 18.80 -47.67
C THR A 761 -21.24 17.45 -47.48
N VAL A 762 -22.56 17.42 -47.41
CA VAL A 762 -23.35 16.21 -47.24
C VAL A 762 -24.16 15.97 -48.53
N THR A 763 -24.02 14.78 -49.08
CA THR A 763 -24.78 14.39 -50.30
C THR A 763 -25.47 13.06 -50.02
N LEU A 764 -26.77 13.02 -50.18
CA LEU A 764 -27.58 11.80 -50.06
C LEU A 764 -28.27 11.48 -51.39
N LYS A 765 -28.01 10.27 -51.93
CA LYS A 765 -28.56 9.84 -53.22
C LYS A 765 -28.42 10.91 -54.33
N GLY A 766 -27.27 11.54 -54.47
CA GLY A 766 -27.01 12.60 -55.45
C GLY A 766 -27.45 13.99 -55.05
N LYS A 767 -28.39 14.16 -54.11
CA LYS A 767 -28.85 15.47 -53.64
C LYS A 767 -27.91 16.04 -52.61
N LYS A 768 -27.42 17.27 -52.82
CA LYS A 768 -26.64 18.05 -51.86
C LYS A 768 -27.57 18.64 -50.82
N LEU A 769 -27.29 18.34 -49.53
CA LEU A 769 -28.06 18.83 -48.39
C LEU A 769 -27.53 20.17 -47.91
N LYS A 770 -28.43 20.99 -47.33
CA LYS A 770 -28.15 22.36 -46.83
C LYS A 770 -27.89 22.36 -45.33
N GLN A 771 -26.70 22.84 -44.92
CA GLN A 771 -26.37 22.96 -43.50
C GLN A 771 -27.29 24.00 -42.82
N GLY A 772 -27.72 23.68 -41.61
CA GLY A 772 -28.66 24.52 -40.84
C GLY A 772 -30.13 24.14 -41.04
N THR A 773 -30.50 23.72 -42.28
CA THR A 773 -31.86 23.28 -42.66
C THR A 773 -31.96 21.77 -42.64
N ASP A 774 -31.07 21.05 -43.34
CA ASP A 774 -31.13 19.60 -43.53
C ASP A 774 -30.21 18.83 -42.57
N TYR A 775 -29.19 19.48 -42.05
CA TYR A 775 -28.27 18.91 -41.07
C TYR A 775 -27.56 19.96 -40.25
N THR A 776 -27.05 19.53 -39.11
CA THR A 776 -26.18 20.30 -38.19
C THR A 776 -24.81 19.68 -38.09
N VAL A 777 -23.80 20.47 -37.71
CA VAL A 777 -22.40 20.02 -37.56
C VAL A 777 -21.88 20.39 -36.19
N LYS A 778 -21.37 19.41 -35.45
CA LYS A 778 -20.65 19.61 -34.17
C LYS A 778 -19.21 19.09 -34.31
N TYR A 779 -18.27 19.72 -33.60
CA TYR A 779 -16.87 19.35 -33.65
C TYR A 779 -16.40 18.94 -32.25
N LYS A 780 -15.61 17.85 -32.17
CA LYS A 780 -14.93 17.42 -30.94
C LYS A 780 -13.41 17.38 -31.18
N ASN A 781 -12.63 17.65 -30.17
CA ASN A 781 -11.16 17.61 -30.17
C ASN A 781 -10.49 18.49 -31.26
N ASN A 782 -11.17 19.51 -31.76
CA ASN A 782 -10.76 20.30 -32.89
C ASN A 782 -9.84 21.50 -32.57
N LYS A 783 -9.42 21.67 -31.30
CA LYS A 783 -8.50 22.72 -30.82
C LYS A 783 -7.09 22.21 -30.53
N LYS A 784 -6.93 20.91 -30.16
CA LYS A 784 -5.64 20.30 -29.84
C LYS A 784 -5.09 19.52 -31.05
N SER A 785 -3.76 19.33 -31.14
CA SER A 785 -3.17 18.42 -32.14
C SER A 785 -3.61 16.96 -31.91
N GLY A 786 -3.75 16.20 -32.99
CA GLY A 786 -4.25 14.81 -32.94
C GLY A 786 -5.33 14.56 -33.99
N ILE A 787 -6.26 13.69 -33.67
CA ILE A 787 -7.46 13.39 -34.50
C ILE A 787 -8.64 14.16 -33.93
N ALA A 788 -9.27 14.94 -34.75
CA ALA A 788 -10.49 15.67 -34.42
C ALA A 788 -11.69 15.00 -35.10
N THR A 789 -12.85 15.10 -34.49
CA THR A 789 -14.09 14.50 -34.92
C THR A 789 -15.11 15.55 -35.38
N VAL A 790 -15.78 15.27 -36.47
CA VAL A 790 -16.91 16.03 -36.97
C VAL A 790 -18.14 15.13 -36.87
N LEU A 791 -19.13 15.55 -36.11
CA LEU A 791 -20.43 14.90 -36.00
C LEU A 791 -21.45 15.68 -36.85
N VAL A 792 -22.02 15.01 -37.82
CA VAL A 792 -23.07 15.55 -38.69
C VAL A 792 -24.38 14.91 -38.30
N SER A 793 -25.36 15.69 -37.88
CA SER A 793 -26.69 15.21 -37.48
C SER A 793 -27.78 15.75 -38.41
N GLY A 794 -28.64 14.87 -38.88
CA GLY A 794 -29.80 15.23 -39.68
C GLY A 794 -30.72 16.20 -38.95
N LYS A 795 -31.41 17.08 -39.68
CA LYS A 795 -32.38 18.06 -39.21
C LYS A 795 -33.51 18.18 -40.23
N GLY A 796 -34.71 18.60 -39.83
CA GLY A 796 -35.87 18.79 -40.71
C GLY A 796 -36.35 17.46 -41.32
N ALA A 797 -36.34 17.34 -42.65
CA ALA A 797 -36.74 16.12 -43.36
C ALA A 797 -35.68 14.98 -43.27
N TYR A 798 -34.60 15.17 -42.52
CA TYR A 798 -33.47 14.24 -42.41
C TYR A 798 -33.14 13.91 -40.95
N ILE A 799 -32.73 12.65 -40.71
CA ILE A 799 -32.36 12.16 -39.38
C ILE A 799 -31.09 11.32 -39.43
N GLY A 800 -30.66 10.88 -38.28
CA GLY A 800 -29.46 10.04 -38.12
C GLY A 800 -28.17 10.88 -38.05
N THR A 801 -27.03 10.23 -37.83
CA THR A 801 -25.75 10.88 -37.69
C THR A 801 -24.66 10.21 -38.54
N VAL A 802 -23.71 11.04 -38.99
CA VAL A 802 -22.50 10.59 -39.67
C VAL A 802 -21.29 11.21 -38.98
N THR A 803 -20.30 10.39 -38.69
CA THR A 803 -19.06 10.84 -38.08
C THR A 803 -17.93 10.82 -39.11
N LYS A 804 -17.13 11.89 -39.12
CA LYS A 804 -15.90 12.01 -39.90
C LYS A 804 -14.76 12.51 -39.02
N THR A 805 -13.56 12.21 -39.41
CA THR A 805 -12.38 12.65 -38.66
C THR A 805 -11.43 13.44 -39.56
N PHE A 806 -10.67 14.35 -38.97
CA PHE A 806 -9.58 15.03 -39.63
C PHE A 806 -8.38 15.17 -38.72
N LYS A 807 -7.19 15.41 -39.27
CA LYS A 807 -5.95 15.47 -38.53
C LYS A 807 -5.57 16.90 -38.25
N ILE A 808 -5.15 17.19 -36.99
CA ILE A 808 -4.46 18.42 -36.63
C ILE A 808 -3.02 18.04 -36.32
N LEU A 809 -2.13 18.31 -37.24
CA LEU A 809 -0.72 18.00 -37.15
C LEU A 809 -0.07 18.85 -36.06
N PRO A 810 0.80 18.31 -35.22
CA PRO A 810 1.56 19.12 -34.29
C PRO A 810 2.44 20.14 -35.02
N LYS A 811 2.76 21.26 -34.36
CA LYS A 811 3.65 22.27 -34.93
C LYS A 811 5.01 21.65 -35.21
N LYS A 812 5.57 21.89 -36.41
CA LYS A 812 6.91 21.40 -36.75
C LYS A 812 7.98 22.06 -35.88
N THR A 813 9.09 21.37 -35.67
CA THR A 813 10.29 21.89 -35.05
C THR A 813 11.48 21.79 -36.00
N SER A 814 12.58 22.38 -35.64
CA SER A 814 13.85 22.31 -36.34
C SER A 814 14.98 22.16 -35.32
N PHE A 815 16.13 21.67 -35.77
CA PHE A 815 17.29 21.65 -34.91
C PHE A 815 17.75 23.06 -34.58
N THR A 816 18.17 23.26 -33.35
CA THR A 816 18.87 24.47 -32.85
C THR A 816 20.37 24.23 -32.78
N LYS A 817 20.78 22.95 -32.63
CA LYS A 817 22.20 22.52 -32.67
C LYS A 817 22.28 21.20 -33.43
N SER A 818 23.24 21.09 -34.30
CA SER A 818 23.52 19.89 -35.11
C SER A 818 25.02 19.89 -35.39
N VAL A 819 25.78 19.22 -34.53
CA VAL A 819 27.27 19.27 -34.58
C VAL A 819 27.85 17.89 -34.41
N SER A 820 29.07 17.70 -34.96
CA SER A 820 29.96 16.61 -34.58
C SER A 820 30.57 16.93 -33.23
N VAL A 821 30.61 15.98 -32.31
CA VAL A 821 31.15 16.15 -30.95
C VAL A 821 32.36 15.27 -30.70
N ASN A 822 32.41 14.08 -31.29
CA ASN A 822 33.55 13.15 -31.27
C ASN A 822 33.58 12.37 -32.58
N ALA A 823 34.65 11.61 -32.83
CA ALA A 823 34.73 10.69 -33.96
C ALA A 823 33.55 9.68 -33.90
N GLY A 824 32.75 9.65 -34.96
CA GLY A 824 31.55 8.81 -35.06
C GLY A 824 30.38 9.22 -34.18
N GLU A 825 30.33 10.44 -33.63
CA GLU A 825 29.27 10.92 -32.79
C GLU A 825 28.74 12.31 -33.18
N ILE A 826 27.43 12.46 -33.31
CA ILE A 826 26.74 13.74 -33.51
C ILE A 826 25.83 14.07 -32.35
N GLU A 827 25.73 15.34 -32.03
CA GLU A 827 24.78 15.88 -31.07
C GLU A 827 23.76 16.78 -31.75
N LEU A 828 22.50 16.49 -31.47
CA LEU A 828 21.35 17.18 -32.00
C LEU A 828 20.55 17.81 -30.87
N SER A 829 20.18 19.08 -31.02
CA SER A 829 19.24 19.75 -30.11
C SER A 829 18.16 20.48 -30.90
N TRP A 830 16.96 20.63 -30.30
CA TRP A 830 15.83 21.28 -30.96
C TRP A 830 14.90 21.99 -29.96
N LYS A 831 14.07 22.90 -30.49
CA LYS A 831 13.07 23.57 -29.64
C LYS A 831 11.94 22.63 -29.26
N LYS A 832 11.55 22.66 -27.99
CA LYS A 832 10.39 21.95 -27.48
C LYS A 832 9.12 22.32 -28.25
N ALA A 833 8.34 21.31 -28.62
CA ALA A 833 7.06 21.49 -29.28
C ALA A 833 5.91 21.06 -28.35
N ASP A 834 5.25 22.00 -27.69
CA ASP A 834 4.21 21.70 -26.70
C ASP A 834 2.97 21.03 -27.30
N SER A 835 2.74 21.19 -28.58
CA SER A 835 1.63 20.53 -29.31
C SER A 835 1.93 19.05 -29.66
N ALA A 836 3.13 18.55 -29.36
CA ALA A 836 3.59 17.21 -29.72
C ALA A 836 3.63 16.28 -28.50
N THR A 837 3.54 14.97 -28.71
CA THR A 837 3.88 13.93 -27.73
C THR A 837 5.38 13.67 -27.70
N GLY A 838 6.01 13.69 -28.88
CA GLY A 838 7.44 13.43 -29.04
C GLY A 838 7.93 13.77 -30.42
N TYR A 839 9.11 13.27 -30.76
CA TYR A 839 9.81 13.56 -31.99
C TYR A 839 10.26 12.29 -32.71
N GLU A 840 10.37 12.37 -34.02
CA GLU A 840 11.04 11.37 -34.83
C GLU A 840 12.15 12.07 -35.61
N ILE A 841 13.36 11.55 -35.47
CA ILE A 841 14.54 12.03 -36.14
C ILE A 841 14.96 10.99 -37.17
N ARG A 842 15.31 11.39 -38.36
CA ARG A 842 15.95 10.55 -39.36
C ARG A 842 17.27 11.11 -39.82
N TYR A 843 18.18 10.24 -40.11
CA TYR A 843 19.50 10.61 -40.58
C TYR A 843 20.02 9.62 -41.63
N SER A 844 20.82 10.10 -42.54
CA SER A 844 21.37 9.33 -43.66
C SER A 844 22.59 10.02 -44.22
N THR A 845 23.44 9.28 -44.91
CA THR A 845 24.50 9.83 -45.77
C THR A 845 23.99 10.27 -47.15
N ASP A 846 22.74 9.88 -47.49
CA ASP A 846 22.08 10.33 -48.73
C ASP A 846 21.38 11.68 -48.52
N SER A 847 21.78 12.69 -49.24
CA SER A 847 21.23 14.06 -49.21
C SER A 847 19.72 14.09 -49.51
N LYS A 848 19.21 13.16 -50.33
CA LYS A 848 17.82 13.06 -50.70
C LYS A 848 16.97 12.25 -49.67
N MET A 849 17.60 11.73 -48.64
CA MET A 849 16.94 10.94 -47.56
C MET A 849 16.13 9.75 -48.09
N LYS A 850 16.63 9.10 -49.20
CA LYS A 850 15.95 7.94 -49.79
C LYS A 850 16.69 6.62 -49.51
N LYS A 851 18.03 6.64 -49.34
CA LYS A 851 18.84 5.45 -49.08
C LYS A 851 19.45 5.50 -47.68
N ASN A 852 19.65 4.32 -47.09
CA ASN A 852 20.30 4.13 -45.78
C ASN A 852 19.75 5.00 -44.62
N VAL A 853 18.44 5.26 -44.65
CA VAL A 853 17.78 6.15 -43.68
C VAL A 853 17.60 5.45 -42.38
N GLN A 854 18.24 5.90 -41.32
CA GLN A 854 18.07 5.47 -39.95
C GLN A 854 17.07 6.39 -39.23
N LYS A 855 16.33 5.83 -38.24
CA LYS A 855 15.34 6.60 -37.50
C LYS A 855 15.53 6.43 -36.01
N LYS A 856 15.33 7.50 -35.25
CA LYS A 856 15.24 7.52 -33.80
C LYS A 856 13.94 8.19 -33.37
N VAL A 857 13.25 7.58 -32.42
CA VAL A 857 11.98 8.11 -31.88
C VAL A 857 12.20 8.57 -30.45
N ILE A 858 11.84 9.80 -30.17
CA ILE A 858 11.87 10.39 -28.83
C ILE A 858 10.43 10.47 -28.34
N THR A 859 10.12 9.72 -27.30
CA THR A 859 8.75 9.49 -26.84
C THR A 859 8.19 10.62 -25.99
N ARG A 860 9.05 11.47 -25.41
CA ARG A 860 8.63 12.59 -24.56
C ARG A 860 9.04 13.91 -25.19
N ASN A 861 8.10 14.87 -25.29
CA ASN A 861 8.39 16.17 -25.90
C ASN A 861 9.33 17.08 -25.08
N LYS A 862 9.54 16.76 -23.80
CA LYS A 862 10.52 17.46 -22.95
C LYS A 862 11.98 17.09 -23.28
N ASN A 863 12.20 15.96 -23.91
CA ASN A 863 13.53 15.54 -24.33
C ASN A 863 13.85 16.21 -25.65
N THR A 864 14.73 17.20 -25.65
CA THR A 864 15.03 18.08 -26.78
C THR A 864 16.47 17.95 -27.24
N THR A 865 17.16 16.90 -26.82
CA THR A 865 18.53 16.58 -27.22
C THR A 865 18.66 15.11 -27.58
N LEU A 866 19.57 14.75 -28.45
CA LEU A 866 19.90 13.38 -28.82
C LEU A 866 21.37 13.30 -29.26
N LYS A 867 22.11 12.36 -28.70
CA LYS A 867 23.43 11.95 -29.19
C LYS A 867 23.28 10.66 -29.98
N ILE A 868 23.87 10.65 -31.19
CA ILE A 868 23.90 9.47 -32.06
C ILE A 868 25.37 9.06 -32.21
N LYS A 869 25.68 7.83 -31.81
CA LYS A 869 27.01 7.25 -31.80
C LYS A 869 27.15 6.16 -32.86
N LYS A 870 28.39 5.70 -33.10
CA LYS A 870 28.76 4.64 -34.05
C LYS A 870 28.43 5.03 -35.50
N LEU A 871 28.64 6.27 -35.84
CA LEU A 871 28.52 6.76 -37.20
C LEU A 871 29.85 6.60 -37.93
N LYS A 872 29.80 6.51 -39.27
CA LYS A 872 31.03 6.38 -40.10
C LYS A 872 31.77 7.73 -40.09
N ASN A 873 33.03 7.72 -39.72
CA ASN A 873 33.92 8.88 -39.79
C ASN A 873 34.17 9.33 -41.23
N ASN A 874 34.54 10.57 -41.42
CA ASN A 874 34.76 11.22 -42.73
C ASN A 874 33.54 11.14 -43.65
N ALA A 875 32.34 11.05 -43.13
CA ALA A 875 31.09 11.03 -43.87
C ALA A 875 30.25 12.27 -43.57
N VAL A 876 29.48 12.65 -44.58
CA VAL A 876 28.48 13.72 -44.41
C VAL A 876 27.13 13.07 -44.08
N TYR A 877 26.56 13.48 -42.96
CA TYR A 877 25.25 13.05 -42.56
C TYR A 877 24.22 14.16 -42.72
N TYR A 878 23.11 13.82 -43.32
CA TYR A 878 21.93 14.67 -43.37
C TYR A 878 20.96 14.25 -42.29
N VAL A 879 20.41 15.23 -41.57
CA VAL A 879 19.52 14.98 -40.43
C VAL A 879 18.22 15.77 -40.60
N GLN A 880 17.10 15.14 -40.28
CA GLN A 880 15.79 15.80 -40.26
C GLN A 880 15.01 15.39 -39.02
N ILE A 881 14.21 16.30 -38.53
CA ILE A 881 13.30 16.07 -37.39
C ILE A 881 11.85 16.39 -37.75
N ARG A 882 10.94 15.62 -37.21
CA ARG A 882 9.51 15.95 -37.20
C ARG A 882 8.93 15.67 -35.81
N THR A 883 7.86 16.39 -35.50
CA THR A 883 7.07 16.15 -34.30
C THR A 883 5.99 15.13 -34.58
N TYR A 884 5.53 14.43 -33.53
CA TYR A 884 4.32 13.64 -33.63
C TYR A 884 3.43 13.83 -32.40
N LYS A 885 2.12 13.66 -32.60
CA LYS A 885 1.12 13.55 -31.56
C LYS A 885 0.57 12.12 -31.57
N LEU A 886 0.57 11.46 -30.41
CA LEU A 886 -0.12 10.19 -30.26
C LEU A 886 -1.62 10.49 -30.06
N ALA A 887 -2.46 9.92 -30.88
CA ALA A 887 -3.91 10.04 -30.81
C ALA A 887 -4.52 8.69 -31.22
N ASP A 888 -5.34 8.14 -30.36
CA ASP A 888 -6.01 6.82 -30.56
C ASP A 888 -5.02 5.73 -31.00
N GLY A 889 -3.90 5.61 -30.27
CA GLY A 889 -2.83 4.65 -30.57
C GLY A 889 -2.01 4.93 -31.82
N LYS A 890 -2.38 5.94 -32.64
CA LYS A 890 -1.72 6.27 -33.90
C LYS A 890 -0.91 7.55 -33.81
N LYS A 891 0.27 7.59 -34.43
CA LYS A 891 1.10 8.79 -34.51
C LYS A 891 0.63 9.70 -35.65
N VAL A 892 0.26 10.93 -35.32
CA VAL A 892 -0.03 12.00 -36.27
C VAL A 892 1.18 12.89 -36.37
N TYR A 893 1.83 12.93 -37.54
CA TYR A 893 3.13 13.56 -37.72
C TYR A 893 3.01 14.96 -38.35
N SER A 894 3.92 15.88 -37.98
CA SER A 894 4.20 17.08 -38.76
C SER A 894 4.99 16.73 -40.03
N ALA A 895 5.13 17.69 -40.92
CA ALA A 895 6.14 17.60 -41.96
C ALA A 895 7.55 17.55 -41.35
N TRP A 896 8.51 16.96 -42.07
CA TRP A 896 9.92 17.00 -41.72
C TRP A 896 10.49 18.41 -41.74
N SER A 897 11.52 18.69 -40.95
CA SER A 897 12.32 19.91 -41.05
C SER A 897 13.08 19.97 -42.38
N LYS A 898 13.66 21.11 -42.71
CA LYS A 898 14.75 21.15 -43.71
C LYS A 898 15.88 20.21 -43.24
N ALA A 899 16.60 19.59 -44.17
CA ALA A 899 17.74 18.75 -43.84
C ALA A 899 18.87 19.63 -43.30
N GLY A 900 19.39 19.26 -42.14
CA GLY A 900 20.67 19.78 -41.64
C GLY A 900 21.78 18.87 -42.14
N GLN A 901 22.92 19.42 -42.44
CA GLN A 901 24.12 18.72 -42.85
C GLN A 901 25.17 18.77 -41.76
N ILE A 902 25.79 17.64 -41.46
CA ILE A 902 26.84 17.50 -40.44
C ILE A 902 27.97 16.67 -41.04
N ARG A 903 29.16 17.15 -40.99
CA ARG A 903 30.36 16.41 -41.39
C ARG A 903 31.04 15.84 -40.15
N LEU A 904 31.27 14.55 -40.15
CA LEU A 904 32.01 13.82 -39.11
C LEU A 904 33.48 13.76 -39.47
#